data_317bb46461faac6812c69f3d92dd520c
#
_entry.id   317bb46461faac6812c69f3d92dd520c
#
_cell.length_a   1.000
_cell.length_b   1.000
_cell.length_c   1.000
_cell.angle_alpha   90.00
_cell.angle_beta   90.00
_cell.angle_gamma   90.00
#
_symmetry.space_group_name_H-M   'P 1'
#
loop_
_entity.id
_entity.type
_entity.pdbx_description
1 polymer ?
#
loop_
_entity_poly.entity_id
_entity_poly.type
_entity_poly.pdbx_seq_one_letter_code
_entity_poly.pdbx_strand_id
1 'polypeptide(L)'
;MCSLFYFNPIMSINKKYIITSFLSLACLIAFAHRGIYHKGWIDFNKNGKMDVYENPSAPIMDRVSNLLSQMTIEEKTCQLATLYGSKRVLKDWEPTVAWKNSIWKDGIANIDEQANGIGRGGSEYSFPYRKSVGNKHVIQKWFVEETRLGIPVDFTNEGIRGLCHDRATSFPAQCGQGVTWDRALIRQIANVTAQEASALGYTNVYAPILDVSRDPRWGRVVECYSESPYLAGELGKQMVLGLQENRIVSTPKHFAVYSLPVGGRDEGTRTDPHVAPKEMKTLLLEPFRKAIQEGGALGVMSSYNDYDGEPITGSPYFLTELLRHQWGFHGYVVSDSEAVEFLSSKHHVAANREEGAAMAINAGLDVRTNFSMPETFILPLRQALTDGLVSMQILDARVKDVLYVKFWLGLFDNPYRGNVNEVDQVVHSKAHQQLSLRAALESIVLLKNENNLLPLSKSLKRIAVIGPNADATTAHVCRYGPANAPIKSVLSGIRESMPGAEVRYAKGCSIVDKHFPESELYEVALDTTEQRMIDEAVGVARQSDVAVVVLGGSEETVREEYSRTDLNLMGRQEQLLRAVYATGKPVVLVLLDGRAATINWANQYVPAIVHGWFPGEFTGTAVAKVLFGDYNPGGKLAVTFPKSVGQIPYAFPFKPGADSKGPVRVDGALYPFGYGLSYTTFAYSDFHISKPVIGIQGETEVSCKVRNTGQREGDEIVQLYIRDDISSVTTYQKSLRGFERIHLKAGEETTVRFMLTPRDLSLWNKHEEFVVEPGTFTIMIGRSSEDICLHGKLTVNAYHASSEDKPAAKADLLGY
;
A
#
# COMPACT_ATOMS: atom_id res chain seq x y z
N MET A 1 -55.55 -16.08 77.62
CA MET A 1 -55.03 -15.37 78.79
C MET A 1 -54.08 -14.33 78.21
N CYS A 2 -54.47 -13.11 78.22
CA CYS A 2 -54.05 -11.95 79.03
C CYS A 2 -52.53 -11.73 78.91
N SER A 3 -52.01 -10.62 78.69
CA SER A 3 -52.38 -9.20 78.64
C SER A 3 -51.19 -8.36 78.27
N LEU A 4 -51.46 -7.30 77.61
CA LEU A 4 -51.31 -5.88 77.97
C LEU A 4 -49.94 -5.23 77.70
N PHE A 5 -49.99 -4.26 76.74
CA PHE A 5 -49.57 -2.87 76.78
C PHE A 5 -48.15 -2.47 77.30
N TYR A 6 -47.41 -1.72 76.45
CA TYR A 6 -47.13 -0.27 76.74
C TYR A 6 -46.70 0.49 75.50
N PHE A 7 -47.33 1.62 75.23
CA PHE A 7 -47.00 2.75 74.33
C PHE A 7 -45.86 3.56 74.95
N ASN A 8 -44.93 4.06 74.08
CA ASN A 8 -44.38 5.39 74.31
C ASN A 8 -43.57 5.87 73.03
N PRO A 9 -43.23 7.11 72.92
CA PRO A 9 -43.96 8.07 72.04
C PRO A 9 -43.17 8.51 70.81
N ILE A 10 -43.85 9.08 69.85
CA ILE A 10 -43.44 9.69 68.61
C ILE A 10 -42.41 10.82 68.87
N MET A 11 -41.12 10.64 68.45
CA MET A 11 -40.18 11.70 68.27
C MET A 11 -40.54 12.51 67.03
N SER A 12 -40.89 13.78 67.16
CA SER A 12 -41.17 14.72 66.10
C SER A 12 -39.86 15.02 65.35
N ILE A 13 -39.65 14.44 64.21
CA ILE A 13 -38.54 14.77 63.30
C ILE A 13 -38.87 16.13 62.69
N ASN A 14 -38.01 17.13 62.98
CA ASN A 14 -38.13 18.50 62.61
C ASN A 14 -38.09 18.64 61.07
N LYS A 15 -39.17 19.02 60.40
CA LYS A 15 -39.35 19.19 58.95
C LYS A 15 -38.26 19.99 58.25
N LYS A 16 -37.52 20.83 58.98
CA LYS A 16 -36.40 21.63 58.46
C LYS A 16 -35.18 20.76 58.05
N TYR A 17 -34.89 19.66 58.72
CA TYR A 17 -33.74 18.80 58.37
C TYR A 17 -34.06 17.86 57.20
N ILE A 18 -35.31 17.49 56.98
CA ILE A 18 -35.71 16.69 55.83
C ILE A 18 -35.62 17.53 54.54
N ILE A 19 -36.00 18.78 54.57
CA ILE A 19 -35.91 19.67 53.41
C ILE A 19 -34.47 19.99 53.04
N THR A 20 -33.57 20.15 54.04
CA THR A 20 -32.13 20.43 53.77
C THR A 20 -31.42 19.20 53.21
N SER A 21 -31.76 17.99 53.70
CA SER A 21 -31.21 16.73 53.15
C SER A 21 -31.74 16.41 51.74
N PHE A 22 -32.99 16.74 51.44
CA PHE A 22 -33.53 16.59 50.07
C PHE A 22 -32.97 17.64 49.12
N LEU A 23 -32.68 18.86 49.56
CA LEU A 23 -32.03 19.89 48.73
C LEU A 23 -30.58 19.56 48.48
N SER A 24 -29.83 19.02 49.45
CA SER A 24 -28.44 18.57 49.22
C SER A 24 -28.34 17.33 48.34
N LEU A 25 -29.31 16.39 48.49
CA LEU A 25 -29.36 15.21 47.63
C LEU A 25 -29.87 15.58 46.22
N ALA A 26 -30.77 16.51 46.06
CA ALA A 26 -31.21 17.05 44.78
C ALA A 26 -30.11 17.88 44.09
N CYS A 27 -29.27 18.62 44.84
CA CYS A 27 -28.07 19.28 44.29
C CYS A 27 -27.01 18.24 43.88
N LEU A 28 -26.81 17.17 44.66
CA LEU A 28 -25.88 16.08 44.27
C LEU A 28 -26.39 15.29 43.05
N ILE A 29 -27.72 15.07 42.96
CA ILE A 29 -28.31 14.42 41.80
C ILE A 29 -28.35 15.37 40.56
N ALA A 30 -28.49 16.71 40.77
CA ALA A 30 -28.43 17.68 39.70
C ALA A 30 -27.02 17.87 39.12
N PHE A 31 -25.95 17.56 39.88
CA PHE A 31 -24.56 17.47 39.34
C PHE A 31 -24.32 16.16 38.58
N ALA A 32 -25.12 15.11 38.77
CA ALA A 32 -24.92 13.81 38.14
C ALA A 32 -25.52 13.66 36.73
N HIS A 33 -26.12 14.72 36.16
CA HIS A 33 -26.79 14.69 34.84
C HIS A 33 -26.54 15.95 33.97
N ARG A 34 -25.40 16.59 34.06
CA ARG A 34 -24.93 17.45 32.97
C ARG A 34 -24.26 16.53 31.96
N GLY A 35 -24.93 16.28 30.82
CA GLY A 35 -24.32 15.55 29.72
C GLY A 35 -23.04 16.26 29.28
N ILE A 36 -22.01 15.50 28.86
CA ILE A 36 -20.73 16.05 28.40
C ILE A 36 -20.83 16.79 27.05
N TYR A 37 -21.94 16.62 26.32
CA TYR A 37 -22.15 17.21 24.99
C TYR A 37 -22.83 18.57 25.12
N HIS A 38 -22.07 19.61 24.77
CA HIS A 38 -22.52 20.99 24.76
C HIS A 38 -22.72 21.51 23.33
N LYS A 39 -23.36 22.64 23.15
CA LYS A 39 -23.51 23.27 21.85
C LYS A 39 -22.12 23.73 21.34
N GLY A 40 -21.57 23.01 20.38
CA GLY A 40 -20.32 23.34 19.69
C GLY A 40 -19.03 22.84 20.38
N TRP A 41 -19.11 22.08 21.47
CA TRP A 41 -17.96 21.47 22.14
C TRP A 41 -18.35 20.28 23.00
N ILE A 42 -17.40 19.46 23.39
CA ILE A 42 -17.57 18.29 24.24
C ILE A 42 -16.70 18.47 25.49
N ASP A 43 -17.29 18.30 26.68
CA ASP A 43 -16.60 18.31 27.98
C ASP A 43 -15.96 16.95 28.23
N PHE A 44 -14.82 16.71 27.60
CA PHE A 44 -14.15 15.41 27.64
C PHE A 44 -13.65 15.03 29.03
N ASN A 45 -13.16 16.00 29.82
CA ASN A 45 -12.66 15.75 31.17
C ASN A 45 -13.75 15.89 32.27
N LYS A 46 -15.00 16.14 31.89
CA LYS A 46 -16.20 16.19 32.77
C LYS A 46 -16.12 17.24 33.89
N ASN A 47 -15.31 18.30 33.69
CA ASN A 47 -15.12 19.35 34.69
C ASN A 47 -16.16 20.48 34.62
N GLY A 48 -17.06 20.46 33.61
CA GLY A 48 -18.12 21.46 33.41
C GLY A 48 -17.66 22.77 32.82
N LYS A 49 -16.43 22.88 32.33
CA LYS A 49 -15.82 24.05 31.70
C LYS A 49 -15.19 23.66 30.39
N MET A 50 -15.19 24.57 29.41
CA MET A 50 -14.47 24.36 28.15
C MET A 50 -12.98 24.64 28.34
N ASP A 51 -12.18 23.61 28.38
CA ASP A 51 -10.72 23.74 28.37
C ASP A 51 -10.20 24.08 26.96
N VAL A 52 -8.92 24.48 26.86
CA VAL A 52 -8.34 24.86 25.57
C VAL A 52 -8.39 23.70 24.57
N TYR A 53 -8.12 22.46 25.02
CA TYR A 53 -8.15 21.30 24.14
C TYR A 53 -9.55 20.93 23.64
N GLU A 54 -10.60 21.37 24.35
CA GLU A 54 -12.00 21.14 24.00
C GLU A 54 -12.58 22.24 23.11
N ASN A 55 -11.85 23.35 22.94
CA ASN A 55 -12.27 24.49 22.14
C ASN A 55 -11.93 24.27 20.65
N PRO A 56 -12.90 24.01 19.74
CA PRO A 56 -12.66 23.79 18.33
C PRO A 56 -12.01 24.98 17.61
N SER A 57 -12.12 26.20 18.18
CA SER A 57 -11.55 27.41 17.58
C SER A 57 -10.10 27.66 17.99
N ALA A 58 -9.57 26.91 18.95
CA ALA A 58 -8.18 27.07 19.39
C ALA A 58 -7.21 26.37 18.39
N PRO A 59 -6.01 26.92 18.18
CA PRO A 59 -4.99 26.28 17.35
C PRO A 59 -4.67 24.86 17.83
N ILE A 60 -4.46 23.93 16.89
CA ILE A 60 -4.21 22.51 17.19
C ILE A 60 -3.06 22.37 18.22
N MET A 61 -1.96 23.09 18.05
CA MET A 61 -0.81 22.97 18.94
C MET A 61 -1.08 23.46 20.36
N ASP A 62 -1.95 24.45 20.54
CA ASP A 62 -2.38 24.91 21.86
C ASP A 62 -3.28 23.85 22.52
N ARG A 63 -4.18 23.24 21.75
CA ARG A 63 -5.03 22.13 22.19
C ARG A 63 -4.19 20.93 22.62
N VAL A 64 -3.21 20.53 21.82
CA VAL A 64 -2.26 19.44 22.13
C VAL A 64 -1.50 19.74 23.43
N SER A 65 -0.94 20.95 23.56
CA SER A 65 -0.15 21.32 24.73
C SER A 65 -1.01 21.36 26.00
N ASN A 66 -2.24 21.85 25.91
CA ASN A 66 -3.18 21.89 27.02
C ASN A 66 -3.59 20.49 27.48
N LEU A 67 -3.91 19.58 26.54
CA LEU A 67 -4.26 18.20 26.88
C LEU A 67 -3.08 17.46 27.48
N LEU A 68 -1.89 17.54 26.86
CA LEU A 68 -0.68 16.86 27.29
C LEU A 68 -0.29 17.26 28.73
N SER A 69 -0.49 18.54 29.11
CA SER A 69 -0.20 19.04 30.47
C SER A 69 -1.14 18.45 31.53
N GLN A 70 -2.29 17.92 31.16
CA GLN A 70 -3.28 17.30 32.06
C GLN A 70 -3.09 15.78 32.18
N MET A 71 -2.31 15.16 31.30
CA MET A 71 -2.13 13.71 31.23
C MET A 71 -1.20 13.19 32.31
N THR A 72 -1.59 12.07 32.93
CA THR A 72 -0.72 11.26 33.79
C THR A 72 0.23 10.38 32.96
N ILE A 73 1.24 9.78 33.60
CA ILE A 73 2.14 8.82 32.92
C ILE A 73 1.36 7.64 32.37
N GLU A 74 0.34 7.17 33.11
CA GLU A 74 -0.52 6.07 32.69
C GLU A 74 -1.25 6.41 31.38
N GLU A 75 -1.84 7.58 31.29
CA GLU A 75 -2.52 8.05 30.09
C GLU A 75 -1.56 8.28 28.92
N LYS A 76 -0.39 8.88 29.18
CA LYS A 76 0.64 9.11 28.18
C LYS A 76 1.13 7.80 27.57
N THR A 77 1.47 6.82 28.39
CA THR A 77 2.00 5.53 27.91
C THR A 77 0.96 4.71 27.14
N CYS A 78 -0.32 4.82 27.48
CA CYS A 78 -1.41 4.19 26.75
C CYS A 78 -1.59 4.81 25.34
N GLN A 79 -1.29 6.10 25.16
CA GLN A 79 -1.35 6.72 23.81
C GLN A 79 -0.21 6.28 22.88
N LEU A 80 0.71 5.40 23.33
CA LEU A 80 1.82 4.90 22.51
C LEU A 80 1.65 3.40 22.14
N ALA A 81 0.45 2.84 22.27
CA ALA A 81 0.18 1.44 21.96
C ALA A 81 -1.09 1.27 21.13
N THR A 82 -1.04 0.33 20.20
CA THR A 82 -2.19 -0.19 19.44
C THR A 82 -2.88 -1.32 20.21
N LEU A 83 -4.20 -1.36 20.10
CA LEU A 83 -5.02 -2.51 20.48
C LEU A 83 -5.65 -3.09 19.20
N TYR A 84 -5.33 -4.34 18.86
CA TYR A 84 -6.03 -5.01 17.77
C TYR A 84 -7.47 -5.33 18.13
N GLY A 85 -8.35 -5.12 17.19
CA GLY A 85 -9.79 -5.28 17.36
C GLY A 85 -10.26 -6.72 17.60
N SER A 86 -11.54 -6.86 17.71
CA SER A 86 -12.22 -8.14 17.96
C SER A 86 -12.22 -9.00 16.68
N LYS A 87 -11.85 -10.24 16.68
CA LYS A 87 -11.36 -11.12 17.76
C LYS A 87 -9.87 -11.47 17.51
N ARG A 88 -9.10 -10.50 17.13
CA ARG A 88 -7.66 -10.72 16.94
C ARG A 88 -6.94 -10.64 18.28
N VAL A 89 -7.15 -9.56 19.02
CA VAL A 89 -6.65 -9.37 20.39
C VAL A 89 -7.79 -9.06 21.35
N LEU A 90 -8.65 -8.08 21.04
CA LEU A 90 -9.87 -7.86 21.81
C LEU A 90 -10.76 -9.10 21.79
N LYS A 91 -11.19 -9.55 22.98
CA LYS A 91 -12.11 -10.68 23.12
C LYS A 91 -13.56 -10.26 22.94
N ASP A 92 -13.88 -9.04 23.35
CA ASP A 92 -15.21 -8.49 23.37
C ASP A 92 -15.46 -7.63 22.12
N TRP A 93 -16.66 -7.71 21.55
CA TRP A 93 -17.10 -6.84 20.46
C TRP A 93 -17.49 -5.44 20.94
N GLU A 94 -17.95 -5.35 22.17
CA GLU A 94 -18.42 -4.13 22.81
C GLU A 94 -17.81 -3.99 24.19
N PRO A 95 -17.69 -2.76 24.73
CA PRO A 95 -17.17 -2.52 26.07
C PRO A 95 -17.95 -3.29 27.14
N THR A 96 -17.23 -3.95 28.02
CA THR A 96 -17.76 -4.67 29.16
C THR A 96 -17.31 -4.04 30.49
N VAL A 97 -17.86 -4.45 31.59
CA VAL A 97 -17.42 -3.99 32.92
C VAL A 97 -15.93 -4.29 33.16
N ALA A 98 -15.39 -5.35 32.55
CA ALA A 98 -13.99 -5.71 32.65
C ALA A 98 -13.04 -4.64 32.07
N TRP A 99 -13.51 -3.82 31.10
CA TRP A 99 -12.71 -2.75 30.51
C TRP A 99 -12.27 -1.70 31.53
N LYS A 100 -13.03 -1.48 32.61
CA LYS A 100 -12.64 -0.58 33.71
C LYS A 100 -11.43 -1.05 34.51
N ASN A 101 -11.06 -2.32 34.36
CA ASN A 101 -9.89 -2.92 35.01
C ASN A 101 -8.75 -3.24 34.04
N SER A 102 -8.92 -2.97 32.73
CA SER A 102 -7.87 -3.17 31.73
C SER A 102 -6.90 -1.97 31.71
N ILE A 103 -5.74 -2.13 31.07
CA ILE A 103 -4.77 -1.05 30.96
C ILE A 103 -5.33 0.11 30.12
N TRP A 104 -6.18 -0.17 29.14
CA TRP A 104 -6.81 0.87 28.31
C TRP A 104 -7.95 1.63 28.98
N LYS A 105 -8.25 1.37 30.26
CA LYS A 105 -9.08 2.27 31.06
C LYS A 105 -8.53 3.69 31.11
N ASP A 106 -7.21 3.84 30.89
CA ASP A 106 -6.52 5.12 30.82
C ASP A 106 -6.43 5.69 29.38
N GLY A 107 -7.13 5.06 28.40
CA GLY A 107 -7.10 5.41 26.98
C GLY A 107 -6.23 4.47 26.15
N ILE A 108 -6.15 4.69 24.83
CA ILE A 108 -5.28 3.95 23.90
C ILE A 108 -5.00 4.83 22.65
N ALA A 109 -3.89 4.58 21.95
CA ALA A 109 -3.56 5.32 20.74
C ALA A 109 -4.61 5.06 19.65
N ASN A 110 -4.72 3.81 19.24
CA ASN A 110 -5.61 3.38 18.17
C ASN A 110 -6.13 1.96 18.41
N ILE A 111 -7.24 1.64 17.72
CA ILE A 111 -7.73 0.27 17.61
C ILE A 111 -7.67 -0.11 16.13
N ASP A 112 -6.90 -1.17 15.84
CA ASP A 112 -6.67 -1.63 14.49
C ASP A 112 -7.64 -2.75 14.09
N GLU A 113 -8.05 -2.77 12.81
CA GLU A 113 -8.89 -3.80 12.19
C GLU A 113 -10.25 -4.05 12.89
N GLN A 114 -10.77 -3.12 13.68
CA GLN A 114 -12.04 -3.33 14.39
C GLN A 114 -13.22 -3.50 13.43
N ALA A 115 -13.89 -4.63 13.54
CA ALA A 115 -15.10 -4.98 12.80
C ALA A 115 -14.93 -4.89 11.26
N ASN A 116 -13.75 -5.22 10.73
CA ASN A 116 -13.48 -5.24 9.29
C ASN A 116 -13.97 -6.54 8.61
N GLY A 117 -14.24 -7.60 9.35
CA GLY A 117 -14.74 -8.88 8.83
C GLY A 117 -13.65 -9.75 8.19
N ILE A 118 -12.37 -9.38 8.34
CA ILE A 118 -11.23 -10.11 7.81
C ILE A 118 -10.62 -10.97 8.90
N GLY A 119 -10.29 -12.21 8.56
CA GLY A 119 -9.83 -13.21 9.53
C GLY A 119 -10.94 -14.15 9.98
N ARG A 120 -10.71 -14.91 11.03
CA ARG A 120 -11.44 -16.10 11.47
C ARG A 120 -12.96 -15.91 11.56
N GLY A 121 -13.62 -16.15 10.42
CA GLY A 121 -15.07 -16.12 10.28
C GLY A 121 -15.60 -14.69 10.11
N GLY A 122 -16.19 -14.40 8.95
CA GLY A 122 -16.87 -13.13 8.69
C GLY A 122 -17.71 -12.72 9.90
N SER A 123 -17.44 -11.57 10.46
CA SER A 123 -18.06 -11.13 11.69
C SER A 123 -19.49 -10.67 11.38
N GLU A 124 -20.44 -11.06 12.21
CA GLU A 124 -21.77 -10.46 12.22
C GLU A 124 -21.74 -8.94 12.45
N TYR A 125 -20.61 -8.39 12.89
CA TYR A 125 -20.38 -6.97 13.10
C TYR A 125 -19.79 -6.26 11.88
N SER A 126 -19.33 -6.98 10.84
CA SER A 126 -18.80 -6.33 9.62
C SER A 126 -19.88 -6.03 8.58
N PHE A 127 -20.93 -6.86 8.53
CA PHE A 127 -21.99 -6.73 7.53
C PHE A 127 -23.39 -7.02 8.13
N PRO A 128 -24.47 -6.29 7.78
CA PRO A 128 -24.44 -5.08 6.92
C PRO A 128 -23.58 -3.97 7.52
N TYR A 129 -23.01 -3.10 6.67
CA TYR A 129 -21.97 -2.12 7.03
C TYR A 129 -22.32 -1.23 8.23
N ARG A 130 -23.62 -0.90 8.40
CA ARG A 130 -24.11 -0.14 9.56
C ARG A 130 -23.78 -0.79 10.91
N LYS A 131 -23.60 -2.12 10.97
CA LYS A 131 -23.20 -2.81 12.20
C LYS A 131 -21.73 -2.49 12.53
N SER A 132 -20.86 -2.42 11.53
CA SER A 132 -19.46 -2.04 11.72
C SER A 132 -19.32 -0.62 12.26
N VAL A 133 -20.09 0.32 11.70
CA VAL A 133 -20.13 1.72 12.18
C VAL A 133 -20.67 1.78 13.60
N GLY A 134 -21.82 1.12 13.87
CA GLY A 134 -22.46 1.10 15.20
C GLY A 134 -21.53 0.53 16.26
N ASN A 135 -20.82 -0.54 15.96
CA ASN A 135 -19.84 -1.12 16.86
C ASN A 135 -18.72 -0.15 17.24
N LYS A 136 -18.13 0.55 16.24
CA LYS A 136 -17.10 1.57 16.49
C LYS A 136 -17.66 2.74 17.32
N HIS A 137 -18.89 3.17 17.06
CA HIS A 137 -19.53 4.22 17.86
C HIS A 137 -19.69 3.82 19.33
N VAL A 138 -20.08 2.57 19.62
CA VAL A 138 -20.21 2.08 21.00
C VAL A 138 -18.84 2.07 21.70
N ILE A 139 -17.80 1.59 21.01
CA ILE A 139 -16.45 1.61 21.54
C ILE A 139 -15.94 3.05 21.77
N GLN A 140 -16.12 3.93 20.78
CA GLN A 140 -15.69 5.33 20.87
C GLN A 140 -16.39 6.04 22.02
N LYS A 141 -17.68 5.77 22.19
CA LYS A 141 -18.47 6.32 23.30
C LYS A 141 -17.87 5.95 24.66
N TRP A 142 -17.44 4.71 24.81
CA TRP A 142 -16.79 4.28 26.05
C TRP A 142 -15.51 5.08 26.34
N PHE A 143 -14.62 5.28 25.33
CA PHE A 143 -13.41 6.06 25.53
C PHE A 143 -13.71 7.53 25.84
N VAL A 144 -14.68 8.12 25.18
CA VAL A 144 -15.08 9.52 25.36
C VAL A 144 -15.75 9.73 26.73
N GLU A 145 -16.66 8.84 27.13
CA GLU A 145 -17.50 9.05 28.34
C GLU A 145 -16.92 8.43 29.60
N GLU A 146 -16.21 7.31 29.51
CA GLU A 146 -15.80 6.53 30.70
C GLU A 146 -14.33 6.77 31.11
N THR A 147 -13.44 7.24 30.20
CA THR A 147 -12.06 7.58 30.55
C THR A 147 -11.96 9.01 31.14
N ARG A 148 -10.95 9.29 31.94
CA ARG A 148 -10.82 10.57 32.66
C ARG A 148 -10.74 11.80 31.74
N LEU A 149 -9.90 11.75 30.70
CA LEU A 149 -9.70 12.85 29.74
C LEU A 149 -10.50 12.68 28.44
N GLY A 150 -11.26 11.58 28.30
CA GLY A 150 -12.14 11.35 27.16
C GLY A 150 -11.41 11.32 25.82
N ILE A 151 -10.13 10.96 25.78
CA ILE A 151 -9.31 10.99 24.54
C ILE A 151 -9.89 10.01 23.53
N PRO A 152 -10.35 10.48 22.35
CA PRO A 152 -10.93 9.60 21.35
C PRO A 152 -9.90 8.64 20.76
N VAL A 153 -10.38 7.47 20.33
CA VAL A 153 -9.57 6.45 19.66
C VAL A 153 -9.48 6.75 18.16
N ASP A 154 -8.31 6.56 17.57
CA ASP A 154 -8.09 6.46 16.14
C ASP A 154 -8.39 5.02 15.69
N PHE A 155 -9.33 4.80 14.76
CA PHE A 155 -9.62 3.48 14.20
C PHE A 155 -8.81 3.28 12.92
N THR A 156 -7.81 2.42 13.00
CA THR A 156 -6.90 2.14 11.89
C THR A 156 -7.31 0.89 11.11
N ASN A 157 -6.91 0.81 9.86
CA ASN A 157 -7.13 -0.38 9.02
C ASN A 157 -6.14 -0.39 7.85
N GLU A 158 -6.05 -1.52 7.17
CA GLU A 158 -5.29 -1.70 5.93
C GLU A 158 -6.07 -1.23 4.69
N GLY A 159 -5.38 -0.96 3.55
CA GLY A 159 -6.10 -0.50 2.37
C GLY A 159 -5.28 -0.24 1.11
N ILE A 160 -4.35 -1.12 0.73
CA ILE A 160 -3.47 -0.90 -0.45
C ILE A 160 -4.16 -1.12 -1.79
N ARG A 161 -5.31 -1.82 -1.81
CA ARG A 161 -6.10 -2.14 -3.00
C ARG A 161 -7.60 -1.99 -2.77
N GLY A 162 -8.01 -0.92 -2.13
CA GLY A 162 -9.31 -0.71 -1.49
C GLY A 162 -9.26 -1.04 -0.02
N LEU A 163 -10.20 -0.52 0.74
CA LEU A 163 -10.22 -0.66 2.20
C LEU A 163 -10.29 -2.14 2.61
N CYS A 164 -9.46 -2.54 3.55
CA CYS A 164 -9.44 -3.90 4.11
C CYS A 164 -10.69 -4.14 4.98
N HIS A 165 -11.84 -4.26 4.32
CA HIS A 165 -13.11 -4.52 4.97
C HIS A 165 -13.92 -5.53 4.15
N ASP A 166 -14.73 -6.34 4.83
CA ASP A 166 -15.59 -7.32 4.19
C ASP A 166 -16.47 -6.66 3.11
N ARG A 167 -16.39 -7.16 1.87
CA ARG A 167 -17.15 -6.70 0.70
C ARG A 167 -16.99 -5.23 0.32
N ALA A 168 -15.93 -4.55 0.76
CA ALA A 168 -15.57 -3.24 0.22
C ALA A 168 -15.13 -3.34 -1.25
N THR A 169 -14.96 -2.20 -1.93
CA THR A 169 -14.55 -2.19 -3.35
C THR A 169 -13.14 -2.71 -3.53
N SER A 170 -12.97 -3.77 -4.32
CA SER A 170 -11.67 -4.42 -4.57
C SER A 170 -11.04 -3.94 -5.86
N PHE A 171 -9.93 -3.24 -5.76
CA PHE A 171 -9.09 -2.80 -6.87
C PHE A 171 -8.00 -3.84 -7.18
N PRO A 172 -7.27 -3.68 -8.31
CA PRO A 172 -6.07 -4.47 -8.57
C PRO A 172 -5.06 -4.40 -7.43
N ALA A 173 -4.28 -5.47 -7.23
CA ALA A 173 -3.11 -5.43 -6.36
C ALA A 173 -2.15 -4.30 -6.78
N GLN A 174 -1.30 -3.80 -5.85
CA GLN A 174 -0.43 -2.65 -6.17
C GLN A 174 0.48 -2.90 -7.38
N CYS A 175 0.97 -4.13 -7.59
CA CYS A 175 1.70 -4.47 -8.82
C CYS A 175 0.87 -4.28 -10.10
N GLY A 176 -0.43 -4.58 -10.04
CA GLY A 176 -1.38 -4.28 -11.12
C GLY A 176 -1.72 -2.79 -11.24
N GLN A 177 -1.75 -2.05 -10.12
CA GLN A 177 -1.91 -0.60 -10.14
C GLN A 177 -0.68 0.08 -10.76
N GLY A 178 0.53 -0.42 -10.48
CA GLY A 178 1.79 0.10 -11.01
C GLY A 178 1.86 0.09 -12.53
N VAL A 179 1.35 -0.97 -13.19
CA VAL A 179 1.37 -1.10 -14.66
C VAL A 179 0.36 -0.21 -15.37
N THR A 180 -0.52 0.47 -14.63
CA THR A 180 -1.41 1.48 -15.22
C THR A 180 -0.68 2.75 -15.61
N TRP A 181 0.38 3.12 -14.91
CA TRP A 181 1.12 4.38 -15.07
C TRP A 181 0.18 5.61 -15.08
N ASP A 182 -0.93 5.53 -14.35
CA ASP A 182 -1.96 6.57 -14.28
C ASP A 182 -2.04 7.19 -12.88
N ARG A 183 -1.43 8.37 -12.71
CA ARG A 183 -1.48 9.14 -11.46
C ARG A 183 -2.91 9.50 -11.05
N ALA A 184 -3.74 9.84 -12.02
CA ALA A 184 -5.12 10.25 -11.75
C ALA A 184 -5.98 9.08 -11.29
N LEU A 185 -5.78 7.90 -11.88
CA LEU A 185 -6.44 6.67 -11.45
C LEU A 185 -6.07 6.32 -10.01
N ILE A 186 -4.77 6.33 -9.66
CA ILE A 186 -4.33 6.04 -8.28
C ILE A 186 -4.93 7.04 -7.28
N ARG A 187 -5.01 8.33 -7.65
CA ARG A 187 -5.70 9.33 -6.82
C ARG A 187 -7.18 8.99 -6.61
N GLN A 188 -7.87 8.55 -7.65
CA GLN A 188 -9.28 8.14 -7.57
C GLN A 188 -9.46 6.87 -6.74
N ILE A 189 -8.57 5.88 -6.87
CA ILE A 189 -8.56 4.68 -6.00
C ILE A 189 -8.39 5.08 -4.54
N ALA A 190 -7.46 5.98 -4.25
CA ALA A 190 -7.25 6.50 -2.89
C ALA A 190 -8.48 7.23 -2.35
N ASN A 191 -9.13 8.05 -3.17
CA ASN A 191 -10.36 8.74 -2.80
C ASN A 191 -11.49 7.76 -2.46
N VAL A 192 -11.69 6.71 -3.26
CA VAL A 192 -12.69 5.67 -2.97
C VAL A 192 -12.34 4.94 -1.67
N THR A 193 -11.08 4.53 -1.51
CA THR A 193 -10.62 3.88 -0.27
C THR A 193 -10.88 4.75 0.95
N ALA A 194 -10.62 6.05 0.86
CA ALA A 194 -10.85 7.00 1.94
C ALA A 194 -12.35 7.26 2.21
N GLN A 195 -13.18 7.35 1.17
CA GLN A 195 -14.62 7.52 1.31
C GLN A 195 -15.25 6.30 2.00
N GLU A 196 -14.84 5.10 1.62
CA GLU A 196 -15.31 3.87 2.27
C GLU A 196 -14.78 3.75 3.71
N ALA A 197 -13.51 4.12 3.96
CA ALA A 197 -12.95 4.18 5.31
C ALA A 197 -13.72 5.16 6.20
N SER A 198 -13.94 6.38 5.73
CA SER A 198 -14.69 7.41 6.46
C SER A 198 -16.14 6.98 6.74
N ALA A 199 -16.82 6.41 5.73
CA ALA A 199 -18.19 5.92 5.88
C ALA A 199 -18.29 4.79 6.91
N LEU A 200 -17.28 3.93 7.00
CA LEU A 200 -17.18 2.82 7.94
C LEU A 200 -16.63 3.23 9.32
N GLY A 201 -16.23 4.50 9.49
CA GLY A 201 -15.74 5.02 10.77
C GLY A 201 -14.27 4.79 11.04
N TYR A 202 -13.47 4.38 10.06
CA TYR A 202 -12.00 4.38 10.15
C TYR A 202 -11.45 5.77 9.89
N THR A 203 -10.29 6.05 10.45
CA THR A 203 -9.65 7.37 10.42
C THR A 203 -8.22 7.33 9.90
N ASN A 204 -7.65 6.13 9.77
CA ASN A 204 -6.30 5.93 9.26
C ASN A 204 -6.24 4.64 8.42
N VAL A 205 -5.49 4.69 7.32
CA VAL A 205 -5.26 3.55 6.42
C VAL A 205 -3.76 3.31 6.26
N TYR A 206 -3.31 2.10 6.57
CA TYR A 206 -1.92 1.68 6.41
C TYR A 206 -1.61 1.40 4.94
N ALA A 207 -1.50 2.47 4.18
CA ALA A 207 -1.23 2.52 2.74
C ALA A 207 -0.61 3.88 2.37
N PRO A 208 0.14 3.93 1.24
CA PRO A 208 0.56 2.85 0.33
C PRO A 208 1.73 2.02 0.86
N ILE A 209 1.99 0.87 0.23
CA ILE A 209 3.28 0.18 0.34
C ILE A 209 4.23 0.81 -0.66
N LEU A 210 5.36 1.31 -0.17
CA LEU A 210 6.36 2.04 -0.95
C LEU A 210 7.69 1.30 -1.10
N ASP A 211 7.72 0.05 -0.68
CA ASP A 211 8.83 -0.84 -0.96
C ASP A 211 9.02 -0.95 -2.48
N VAL A 212 10.28 -0.96 -2.91
CA VAL A 212 10.64 -1.00 -4.34
C VAL A 212 10.90 -2.45 -4.75
N SER A 213 10.20 -2.98 -5.74
CA SER A 213 10.25 -4.38 -6.16
C SER A 213 11.56 -4.72 -6.89
N ARG A 214 12.67 -4.81 -6.17
CA ARG A 214 14.01 -5.05 -6.75
C ARG A 214 14.34 -6.51 -6.98
N ASP A 215 13.69 -7.42 -6.28
CA ASP A 215 13.89 -8.86 -6.38
C ASP A 215 12.54 -9.58 -6.55
N PRO A 216 12.24 -10.15 -7.72
CA PRO A 216 10.96 -10.80 -7.97
C PRO A 216 10.75 -12.10 -7.15
N ARG A 217 11.78 -12.61 -6.48
CA ARG A 217 11.65 -13.76 -5.58
C ARG A 217 10.95 -13.39 -4.28
N TRP A 218 11.02 -12.13 -3.85
CA TRP A 218 10.37 -11.67 -2.63
C TRP A 218 8.85 -11.88 -2.64
N GLY A 219 8.27 -12.38 -1.55
CA GLY A 219 6.85 -12.69 -1.46
C GLY A 219 5.95 -11.47 -1.56
N ARG A 220 6.43 -10.29 -1.09
CA ARG A 220 5.65 -9.05 -1.06
C ARG A 220 5.76 -8.18 -2.31
N VAL A 221 6.39 -8.66 -3.39
CA VAL A 221 6.43 -7.91 -4.68
C VAL A 221 5.04 -7.58 -5.22
N VAL A 222 4.05 -8.43 -4.94
CA VAL A 222 2.64 -8.21 -5.31
C VAL A 222 2.05 -6.95 -4.68
N GLU A 223 2.61 -6.52 -3.57
CA GLU A 223 2.21 -5.34 -2.80
C GLU A 223 2.92 -4.04 -3.25
N CYS A 224 3.89 -4.13 -4.16
CA CYS A 224 4.70 -3.01 -4.62
C CYS A 224 4.20 -2.43 -5.94
N TYR A 225 4.26 -1.10 -6.11
CA TYR A 225 3.91 -0.48 -7.39
C TYR A 225 4.91 -0.80 -8.51
N SER A 226 6.22 -0.79 -8.21
CA SER A 226 7.25 -0.85 -9.23
C SER A 226 8.63 -1.18 -8.67
N GLU A 227 9.55 -1.59 -9.58
CA GLU A 227 10.99 -1.64 -9.32
C GLU A 227 11.67 -0.27 -9.51
N SER A 228 11.00 0.68 -10.17
CA SER A 228 11.48 2.05 -10.35
C SER A 228 11.06 2.93 -9.16
N PRO A 229 12.01 3.54 -8.44
CA PRO A 229 11.70 4.44 -7.33
C PRO A 229 10.89 5.67 -7.78
N TYR A 230 11.12 6.15 -9.00
CA TYR A 230 10.37 7.28 -9.55
C TYR A 230 8.90 6.93 -9.75
N LEU A 231 8.60 5.80 -10.41
CA LEU A 231 7.21 5.38 -10.65
C LEU A 231 6.51 5.06 -9.32
N ALA A 232 7.16 4.28 -8.44
CA ALA A 232 6.61 3.95 -7.13
C ALA A 232 6.32 5.20 -6.29
N GLY A 233 7.23 6.17 -6.28
CA GLY A 233 7.08 7.43 -5.56
C GLY A 233 5.97 8.31 -6.13
N GLU A 234 5.87 8.43 -7.46
CA GLU A 234 4.82 9.22 -8.11
C GLU A 234 3.41 8.65 -7.85
N LEU A 235 3.24 7.34 -7.95
CA LEU A 235 1.96 6.69 -7.68
C LEU A 235 1.64 6.70 -6.17
N GLY A 236 2.64 6.41 -5.32
CA GLY A 236 2.48 6.45 -3.88
C GLY A 236 2.10 7.82 -3.35
N LYS A 237 2.70 8.89 -3.88
CA LYS A 237 2.30 10.27 -3.59
C LYS A 237 0.81 10.50 -3.87
N GLN A 238 0.28 9.98 -4.98
CA GLN A 238 -1.14 10.14 -5.29
C GLN A 238 -2.04 9.40 -4.30
N MET A 239 -1.62 8.22 -3.82
CA MET A 239 -2.35 7.50 -2.78
C MET A 239 -2.40 8.31 -1.48
N VAL A 240 -1.27 8.84 -1.01
CA VAL A 240 -1.21 9.70 0.19
C VAL A 240 -2.14 10.89 0.07
N LEU A 241 -2.03 11.63 -1.03
CA LEU A 241 -2.84 12.83 -1.27
C LEU A 241 -4.34 12.50 -1.29
N GLY A 242 -4.76 11.41 -1.98
CA GLY A 242 -6.16 11.03 -2.07
C GLY A 242 -6.76 10.58 -0.73
N LEU A 243 -6.00 9.86 0.09
CA LEU A 243 -6.43 9.50 1.44
C LEU A 243 -6.62 10.76 2.31
N GLN A 244 -5.63 11.65 2.34
CA GLN A 244 -5.62 12.79 3.26
C GLN A 244 -6.55 13.95 2.84
N GLU A 245 -6.87 14.11 1.56
CA GLU A 245 -7.93 15.02 1.10
C GLU A 245 -9.29 14.69 1.71
N ASN A 246 -9.53 13.41 2.01
CA ASN A 246 -10.75 12.94 2.65
C ASN A 246 -10.64 12.84 4.18
N ARG A 247 -9.64 13.49 4.78
CA ARG A 247 -9.40 13.44 6.24
C ARG A 247 -9.22 12.01 6.76
N ILE A 248 -8.55 11.16 5.99
CA ILE A 248 -8.06 9.85 6.41
C ILE A 248 -6.54 9.93 6.42
N VAL A 249 -5.91 9.57 7.53
CA VAL A 249 -4.45 9.52 7.61
C VAL A 249 -3.93 8.45 6.67
N SER A 250 -2.93 8.79 5.88
CA SER A 250 -2.14 7.84 5.11
C SER A 250 -0.92 7.45 5.92
N THR A 251 -0.67 6.16 6.04
CA THR A 251 0.51 5.60 6.72
C THR A 251 1.32 4.75 5.73
N PRO A 252 2.20 5.39 4.92
CA PRO A 252 3.12 4.68 4.04
C PRO A 252 3.99 3.68 4.78
N LYS A 253 4.28 2.53 4.12
CA LYS A 253 5.04 1.41 4.70
C LYS A 253 5.86 0.67 3.64
N HIS A 254 6.90 -0.08 3.98
CA HIS A 254 7.49 -0.22 5.32
C HIS A 254 8.78 0.58 5.38
N PHE A 255 8.84 1.61 6.18
CA PHE A 255 9.98 2.52 6.31
C PHE A 255 11.04 1.90 7.23
N ALA A 256 12.21 1.46 6.73
CA ALA A 256 12.64 1.57 5.34
C ALA A 256 13.60 0.42 4.98
N VAL A 257 13.98 0.38 3.69
CA VAL A 257 15.00 -0.55 3.17
C VAL A 257 14.61 -2.04 3.32
N TYR A 258 13.33 -2.35 3.20
CA TYR A 258 12.76 -3.66 3.51
C TYR A 258 12.65 -4.62 2.31
N SER A 259 12.60 -4.14 1.10
CA SER A 259 12.14 -4.82 -0.12
C SER A 259 13.07 -5.88 -0.72
N LEU A 260 14.02 -6.41 0.02
CA LEU A 260 14.96 -7.42 -0.43
C LEU A 260 14.88 -8.67 0.46
N PRO A 261 14.74 -9.88 -0.12
CA PRO A 261 14.56 -11.12 0.63
C PRO A 261 15.89 -11.70 1.14
N VAL A 262 16.90 -10.87 1.39
CA VAL A 262 18.19 -11.33 1.89
C VAL A 262 18.02 -11.90 3.29
N GLY A 263 18.55 -13.10 3.49
CA GLY A 263 18.28 -13.88 4.69
C GLY A 263 16.99 -14.67 4.60
N GLY A 264 16.29 -14.61 3.47
CA GLY A 264 15.25 -15.54 3.04
C GLY A 264 13.94 -15.49 3.79
N ARG A 265 13.74 -14.52 4.65
CA ARG A 265 12.60 -14.58 5.51
C ARG A 265 11.86 -13.28 5.59
N ASP A 266 10.58 -13.38 5.45
CA ASP A 266 9.68 -12.27 5.59
C ASP A 266 8.71 -12.39 6.75
N GLU A 267 8.66 -13.43 7.55
CA GLU A 267 7.83 -13.50 8.76
C GLU A 267 8.30 -12.56 9.88
N GLY A 268 8.55 -11.29 9.56
CA GLY A 268 9.07 -10.32 10.49
C GLY A 268 10.49 -10.59 10.98
N THR A 269 11.16 -11.58 10.42
CA THR A 269 12.59 -11.80 10.66
C THR A 269 13.37 -11.21 9.53
N ARG A 270 14.17 -10.24 9.85
CA ARG A 270 14.93 -9.62 8.81
C ARG A 270 16.34 -9.52 9.13
N THR A 271 17.08 -9.55 8.08
CA THR A 271 18.50 -9.26 8.06
C THR A 271 18.74 -8.06 7.19
N ASP A 272 19.92 -7.49 7.31
CA ASP A 272 20.40 -6.40 6.49
C ASP A 272 20.29 -6.76 4.98
N PRO A 273 19.64 -5.95 4.16
CA PRO A 273 19.55 -6.14 2.72
C PRO A 273 20.88 -5.91 1.98
N HIS A 274 21.96 -5.53 2.66
CA HIS A 274 23.29 -5.26 2.09
C HIS A 274 23.29 -4.23 0.94
N VAL A 275 22.57 -3.15 1.11
CA VAL A 275 22.49 -2.07 0.12
C VAL A 275 23.46 -0.96 0.48
N ALA A 276 24.25 -0.51 -0.49
CA ALA A 276 25.17 0.60 -0.28
C ALA A 276 24.40 1.92 0.03
N PRO A 277 24.96 2.85 0.85
CA PRO A 277 24.24 4.07 1.26
C PRO A 277 23.69 4.92 0.11
N LYS A 278 24.43 5.10 -0.97
CA LYS A 278 23.95 5.85 -2.15
C LYS A 278 22.80 5.15 -2.87
N GLU A 279 22.83 3.85 -2.93
CA GLU A 279 21.77 3.04 -3.54
C GLU A 279 20.51 3.06 -2.67
N MET A 280 20.66 2.94 -1.36
CA MET A 280 19.57 3.13 -0.39
C MET A 280 18.88 4.48 -0.59
N LYS A 281 19.65 5.58 -0.59
CA LYS A 281 19.13 6.95 -0.78
C LYS A 281 18.47 7.15 -2.15
N THR A 282 19.05 6.58 -3.21
CA THR A 282 18.57 6.78 -4.59
C THR A 282 17.35 5.92 -4.94
N LEU A 283 17.31 4.67 -4.44
CA LEU A 283 16.29 3.70 -4.84
C LEU A 283 15.23 3.47 -3.76
N LEU A 284 15.65 3.19 -2.52
CA LEU A 284 14.74 2.63 -1.53
C LEU A 284 14.07 3.71 -0.66
N LEU A 285 14.72 4.85 -0.44
CA LEU A 285 14.19 5.97 0.34
C LEU A 285 13.39 6.97 -0.49
N GLU A 286 13.65 7.09 -1.79
CA GLU A 286 13.03 8.12 -2.63
C GLU A 286 11.48 8.04 -2.70
N PRO A 287 10.81 6.86 -2.77
CA PRO A 287 9.36 6.80 -2.70
C PRO A 287 8.78 7.34 -1.39
N PHE A 288 9.43 7.04 -0.27
CA PHE A 288 9.03 7.55 1.05
C PHE A 288 9.23 9.06 1.16
N ARG A 289 10.36 9.58 0.67
CA ARG A 289 10.59 11.02 0.63
C ARG A 289 9.49 11.75 -0.12
N LYS A 290 9.10 11.23 -1.32
CA LYS A 290 7.99 11.81 -2.09
C LYS A 290 6.66 11.76 -1.32
N ALA A 291 6.36 10.65 -0.69
CA ALA A 291 5.15 10.49 0.11
C ALA A 291 5.08 11.48 1.27
N ILE A 292 6.21 11.76 1.90
CA ILE A 292 6.31 12.65 3.07
C ILE A 292 6.40 14.11 2.63
N GLN A 293 7.42 14.48 1.86
CA GLN A 293 7.69 15.88 1.52
C GLN A 293 6.71 16.45 0.48
N GLU A 294 6.29 15.63 -0.49
CA GLU A 294 5.39 16.07 -1.56
C GLU A 294 3.94 15.64 -1.34
N GLY A 295 3.71 14.52 -0.66
CA GLY A 295 2.38 14.00 -0.32
C GLY A 295 1.86 14.49 1.04
N GLY A 296 2.74 14.88 1.96
CA GLY A 296 2.38 15.33 3.30
C GLY A 296 1.84 14.22 4.20
N ALA A 297 2.36 12.98 4.09
CA ALA A 297 1.90 11.85 4.90
C ALA A 297 1.98 12.16 6.40
N LEU A 298 0.95 11.79 7.15
CA LEU A 298 0.84 12.01 8.60
C LEU A 298 1.07 10.74 9.43
N GLY A 299 1.20 9.60 8.79
CA GLY A 299 1.65 8.36 9.40
C GLY A 299 2.85 7.81 8.63
N VAL A 300 3.67 7.00 9.29
CA VAL A 300 4.71 6.17 8.69
C VAL A 300 4.81 4.89 9.51
N MET A 301 4.92 3.73 8.86
CA MET A 301 5.14 2.46 9.54
C MET A 301 6.58 2.02 9.39
N SER A 302 7.29 1.84 10.53
CA SER A 302 8.67 1.34 10.52
C SER A 302 8.72 -0.15 10.18
N SER A 303 9.79 -0.58 9.51
CA SER A 303 9.94 -1.95 9.01
C SER A 303 10.57 -2.91 10.02
N TYR A 304 10.60 -4.20 9.65
CA TYR A 304 11.12 -5.29 10.49
C TYR A 304 12.64 -5.46 10.46
N ASN A 305 13.29 -5.01 9.37
CA ASN A 305 14.69 -5.30 9.09
C ASN A 305 15.64 -4.37 9.86
N ASP A 306 16.89 -4.74 9.86
CA ASP A 306 18.01 -3.87 10.17
C ASP A 306 18.65 -3.32 8.88
N TYR A 307 19.48 -2.33 9.02
CA TYR A 307 20.37 -1.78 8.02
C TYR A 307 21.75 -1.60 8.65
N ASP A 308 22.76 -2.28 8.10
CA ASP A 308 24.12 -2.31 8.62
C ASP A 308 24.19 -2.68 10.11
N GLY A 309 23.33 -3.65 10.51
CA GLY A 309 23.24 -4.14 11.88
C GLY A 309 22.40 -3.32 12.85
N GLU A 310 21.83 -2.17 12.42
CA GLU A 310 20.95 -1.34 13.23
C GLU A 310 19.49 -1.55 12.82
N PRO A 311 18.62 -2.14 13.70
CA PRO A 311 17.20 -2.31 13.37
C PRO A 311 16.50 -0.97 13.15
N ILE A 312 15.78 -0.85 12.04
CA ILE A 312 15.09 0.40 11.64
C ILE A 312 14.18 0.93 12.74
N THR A 313 13.40 0.06 13.39
CA THR A 313 12.46 0.44 14.46
C THR A 313 13.18 0.98 15.72
N GLY A 314 14.45 0.66 15.89
CA GLY A 314 15.30 1.17 16.97
C GLY A 314 16.33 2.23 16.55
N SER A 315 16.30 2.72 15.32
CA SER A 315 17.32 3.60 14.76
C SER A 315 16.98 5.09 14.89
N PRO A 316 17.72 5.86 15.70
CA PRO A 316 17.61 7.32 15.73
C PRO A 316 17.89 7.97 14.38
N TYR A 317 18.79 7.38 13.57
CA TYR A 317 19.08 7.89 12.24
C TYR A 317 17.85 7.88 11.34
N PHE A 318 17.16 6.74 11.24
CA PHE A 318 16.00 6.65 10.35
C PHE A 318 14.78 7.40 10.90
N LEU A 319 14.43 7.20 12.18
CA LEU A 319 13.15 7.68 12.70
C LEU A 319 13.19 9.15 13.20
N THR A 320 14.37 9.66 13.56
CA THR A 320 14.52 11.03 14.03
C THR A 320 15.30 11.87 13.04
N GLU A 321 16.56 11.54 12.77
CA GLU A 321 17.42 12.40 11.96
C GLU A 321 16.93 12.51 10.51
N LEU A 322 16.75 11.40 9.81
CA LEU A 322 16.29 11.39 8.43
C LEU A 322 14.84 11.82 8.30
N LEU A 323 13.93 11.14 9.04
CA LEU A 323 12.51 11.31 8.86
C LEU A 323 12.01 12.68 9.36
N ARG A 324 12.39 13.07 10.59
CA ARG A 324 11.88 14.29 11.22
C ARG A 324 12.72 15.51 10.92
N HIS A 325 14.06 15.43 11.07
CA HIS A 325 14.90 16.59 10.90
C HIS A 325 15.18 16.91 9.43
N GLN A 326 15.53 15.91 8.62
CA GLN A 326 15.88 16.16 7.21
C GLN A 326 14.64 16.24 6.30
N TRP A 327 13.61 15.41 6.53
CA TRP A 327 12.41 15.41 5.68
C TRP A 327 11.25 16.23 6.24
N GLY A 328 11.33 16.70 7.48
CA GLY A 328 10.31 17.55 8.08
C GLY A 328 9.00 16.81 8.38
N PHE A 329 9.06 15.54 8.71
CA PHE A 329 7.88 14.75 9.07
C PHE A 329 7.26 15.21 10.40
N HIS A 330 5.96 15.48 10.39
CA HIS A 330 5.23 16.01 11.55
C HIS A 330 4.07 15.13 12.03
N GLY A 331 4.01 13.89 11.56
CA GLY A 331 3.02 12.89 11.96
C GLY A 331 3.54 11.95 13.04
N TYR A 332 2.90 10.78 13.17
CA TYR A 332 3.38 9.74 14.06
C TYR A 332 3.97 8.53 13.33
N VAL A 333 4.96 7.91 13.95
CA VAL A 333 5.55 6.65 13.48
C VAL A 333 4.91 5.50 14.24
N VAL A 334 4.30 4.57 13.51
CA VAL A 334 3.81 3.30 14.06
C VAL A 334 4.80 2.20 13.70
N SER A 335 5.05 1.23 14.59
CA SER A 335 5.85 0.05 14.24
C SER A 335 5.04 -0.90 13.37
N ASP A 336 5.70 -1.70 12.53
CA ASP A 336 5.08 -2.91 12.04
C ASP A 336 4.85 -3.89 13.20
N SER A 337 3.94 -4.86 13.00
CA SER A 337 3.52 -5.77 14.07
C SER A 337 4.69 -6.60 14.60
N GLU A 338 4.95 -6.52 15.91
CA GLU A 338 6.07 -7.18 16.63
C GLU A 338 7.47 -6.56 16.40
N ALA A 339 7.63 -5.54 15.54
CA ALA A 339 8.95 -4.99 15.22
C ALA A 339 9.69 -4.44 16.46
N VAL A 340 8.96 -3.94 17.47
CA VAL A 340 9.57 -3.52 18.76
C VAL A 340 10.07 -4.73 19.55
N GLU A 341 9.30 -5.79 19.61
CA GLU A 341 9.67 -7.03 20.31
C GLU A 341 10.86 -7.72 19.65
N PHE A 342 10.99 -7.56 18.32
CA PHE A 342 12.13 -8.12 17.58
C PHE A 342 13.48 -7.50 17.95
N LEU A 343 13.51 -6.30 18.53
CA LEU A 343 14.76 -5.72 19.06
C LEU A 343 15.43 -6.64 20.09
N SER A 344 14.63 -7.32 20.92
CA SER A 344 15.15 -8.29 21.87
C SER A 344 15.09 -9.74 21.40
N SER A 345 14.02 -10.15 20.72
CA SER A 345 13.74 -11.57 20.43
C SER A 345 14.43 -12.10 19.16
N LYS A 346 14.75 -11.24 18.19
CA LYS A 346 15.33 -11.63 16.90
C LYS A 346 16.61 -10.88 16.54
N HIS A 347 16.66 -9.56 16.73
CA HIS A 347 17.86 -8.78 16.46
C HIS A 347 18.88 -8.85 17.61
N HIS A 348 18.42 -9.17 18.84
CA HIS A 348 19.25 -9.29 20.02
C HIS A 348 20.08 -8.03 20.33
N VAL A 349 19.53 -6.84 20.06
CA VAL A 349 20.16 -5.54 20.34
C VAL A 349 19.66 -4.91 21.64
N ALA A 350 18.63 -5.50 22.26
CA ALA A 350 18.11 -5.17 23.58
C ALA A 350 18.08 -6.44 24.43
N ALA A 351 18.47 -6.36 25.69
CA ALA A 351 18.54 -7.50 26.58
C ALA A 351 17.15 -8.01 27.05
N ASN A 352 16.18 -7.13 27.06
CA ASN A 352 14.80 -7.42 27.52
C ASN A 352 13.79 -6.47 26.83
N ARG A 353 12.52 -6.59 27.21
CA ARG A 353 11.43 -5.78 26.66
C ARG A 353 11.49 -4.31 27.07
N GLU A 354 11.99 -4.03 28.27
CA GLU A 354 12.14 -2.68 28.81
C GLU A 354 13.15 -1.90 27.98
N GLU A 355 14.30 -2.49 27.71
CA GLU A 355 15.32 -1.90 26.85
C GLU A 355 14.84 -1.77 25.40
N GLY A 356 14.14 -2.78 24.86
CA GLY A 356 13.56 -2.72 23.52
C GLY A 356 12.53 -1.60 23.37
N ALA A 357 11.64 -1.42 24.36
CA ALA A 357 10.68 -0.33 24.39
C ALA A 357 11.37 1.03 24.49
N ALA A 358 12.38 1.14 25.36
CA ALA A 358 13.18 2.36 25.52
C ALA A 358 13.93 2.72 24.22
N MET A 359 14.57 1.75 23.59
CA MET A 359 15.29 1.93 22.32
C MET A 359 14.36 2.48 21.24
N ALA A 360 13.20 1.86 21.02
CA ALA A 360 12.24 2.29 20.02
C ALA A 360 11.70 3.70 20.26
N ILE A 361 11.29 4.01 21.48
CA ILE A 361 10.75 5.33 21.86
C ILE A 361 11.82 6.43 21.74
N ASN A 362 13.04 6.17 22.20
CA ASN A 362 14.18 7.10 22.06
C ASN A 362 14.55 7.31 20.58
N ALA A 363 14.45 6.29 19.76
CA ALA A 363 14.72 6.37 18.33
C ALA A 363 13.73 7.26 17.56
N GLY A 364 12.50 7.40 18.06
CA GLY A 364 11.49 8.22 17.40
C GLY A 364 10.18 7.50 17.05
N LEU A 365 10.01 6.25 17.52
CA LEU A 365 8.74 5.53 17.41
C LEU A 365 7.69 6.14 18.33
N ASP A 366 6.45 6.31 17.83
CA ASP A 366 5.36 6.87 18.62
C ASP A 366 4.36 5.80 19.05
N VAL A 367 4.02 4.84 18.18
CA VAL A 367 3.01 3.83 18.47
C VAL A 367 3.53 2.43 18.19
N ARG A 368 3.50 1.59 19.20
CA ARG A 368 3.84 0.16 19.04
C ARG A 368 2.63 -0.63 18.57
N THR A 369 2.81 -1.44 17.54
CA THR A 369 1.80 -2.38 16.99
C THR A 369 2.20 -3.83 17.25
N ASN A 370 1.25 -4.65 17.70
CA ASN A 370 1.49 -6.09 17.93
C ASN A 370 0.16 -6.86 18.09
N PHE A 371 0.17 -8.13 17.74
CA PHE A 371 -0.95 -9.07 17.94
C PHE A 371 -1.05 -9.60 19.39
N SER A 372 -0.42 -8.95 20.35
CA SER A 372 -0.50 -9.19 21.77
C SER A 372 -1.18 -8.05 22.50
N MET A 373 -1.58 -8.31 23.75
CA MET A 373 -2.23 -7.29 24.60
C MET A 373 -1.29 -6.08 24.81
N PRO A 374 -1.82 -4.86 24.86
CA PRO A 374 -1.00 -3.63 25.02
C PRO A 374 -0.13 -3.61 26.27
N GLU A 375 -0.54 -4.30 27.33
CA GLU A 375 0.23 -4.45 28.57
C GLU A 375 1.65 -4.95 28.35
N THR A 376 1.85 -5.78 27.31
CA THR A 376 3.16 -6.36 26.99
C THR A 376 4.19 -5.33 26.54
N PHE A 377 3.75 -4.12 26.20
CA PHE A 377 4.59 -2.97 25.88
C PHE A 377 4.45 -1.84 26.90
N ILE A 378 3.23 -1.50 27.32
CA ILE A 378 2.98 -0.35 28.19
C ILE A 378 3.65 -0.53 29.55
N LEU A 379 3.61 -1.74 30.15
CA LEU A 379 4.26 -2.01 31.43
C LEU A 379 5.79 -1.93 31.34
N PRO A 380 6.44 -2.59 30.35
CA PRO A 380 7.87 -2.39 30.09
C PRO A 380 8.27 -0.92 29.89
N LEU A 381 7.49 -0.15 29.12
CA LEU A 381 7.75 1.27 28.92
C LEU A 381 7.67 2.09 30.22
N ARG A 382 6.68 1.81 31.08
CA ARG A 382 6.58 2.44 32.42
C ARG A 382 7.75 2.08 33.32
N GLN A 383 8.24 0.83 33.23
CA GLN A 383 9.46 0.44 33.94
C GLN A 383 10.67 1.18 33.39
N ALA A 384 10.83 1.27 32.08
CA ALA A 384 11.91 2.03 31.43
C ALA A 384 11.93 3.52 31.83
N LEU A 385 10.76 4.13 32.01
CA LEU A 385 10.65 5.51 32.55
C LEU A 385 11.10 5.58 34.01
N THR A 386 10.74 4.60 34.85
CA THR A 386 11.12 4.52 36.25
C THR A 386 12.66 4.37 36.40
N ASP A 387 13.25 3.56 35.52
CA ASP A 387 14.67 3.26 35.49
C ASP A 387 15.51 4.38 34.82
N GLY A 388 14.83 5.41 34.29
CA GLY A 388 15.47 6.55 33.63
C GLY A 388 16.01 6.25 32.23
N LEU A 389 15.62 5.14 31.60
CA LEU A 389 15.99 4.77 30.24
C LEU A 389 15.28 5.64 29.19
N VAL A 390 14.12 6.18 29.54
CA VAL A 390 13.35 7.14 28.73
C VAL A 390 13.07 8.37 29.57
N SER A 391 13.35 9.57 29.04
CA SER A 391 13.03 10.81 29.74
C SER A 391 11.57 11.22 29.53
N MET A 392 11.00 12.00 30.49
CA MET A 392 9.68 12.58 30.34
C MET A 392 9.57 13.48 29.10
N GLN A 393 10.64 14.17 28.72
CA GLN A 393 10.68 15.02 27.54
C GLN A 393 10.47 14.20 26.25
N ILE A 394 11.11 13.02 26.15
CA ILE A 394 10.94 12.11 25.00
C ILE A 394 9.53 11.53 24.99
N LEU A 395 9.03 11.05 26.15
CA LEU A 395 7.67 10.55 26.27
C LEU A 395 6.65 11.60 25.77
N ASP A 396 6.79 12.84 26.25
CA ASP A 396 5.89 13.94 25.89
C ASP A 396 5.98 14.28 24.40
N ALA A 397 7.16 14.21 23.80
CA ALA A 397 7.32 14.42 22.37
C ALA A 397 6.58 13.34 21.54
N ARG A 398 6.67 12.07 21.93
CA ARG A 398 5.96 10.97 21.24
C ARG A 398 4.45 11.11 21.38
N VAL A 399 3.96 11.36 22.59
CA VAL A 399 2.53 11.58 22.84
C VAL A 399 1.98 12.79 22.08
N LYS A 400 2.77 13.87 22.00
CA LYS A 400 2.44 15.08 21.25
C LYS A 400 2.15 14.77 19.77
N ASP A 401 2.96 13.93 19.14
CA ASP A 401 2.81 13.56 17.74
C ASP A 401 1.50 12.75 17.51
N VAL A 402 1.17 11.82 18.40
CA VAL A 402 -0.09 11.07 18.35
C VAL A 402 -1.30 12.00 18.56
N LEU A 403 -1.24 12.89 19.57
CA LEU A 403 -2.33 13.83 19.82
C LEU A 403 -2.51 14.80 18.65
N TYR A 404 -1.43 15.30 18.05
CA TYR A 404 -1.49 16.16 16.87
C TYR A 404 -2.33 15.52 15.75
N VAL A 405 -2.06 14.25 15.44
CA VAL A 405 -2.82 13.52 14.40
C VAL A 405 -4.29 13.36 14.78
N LYS A 406 -4.60 13.04 16.05
CA LYS A 406 -5.99 12.95 16.53
C LYS A 406 -6.73 14.28 16.43
N PHE A 407 -6.08 15.41 16.71
CA PHE A 407 -6.66 16.74 16.51
C PHE A 407 -6.79 17.08 15.03
N TRP A 408 -5.79 16.77 14.19
CA TRP A 408 -5.88 16.94 12.75
C TRP A 408 -7.05 16.16 12.15
N LEU A 409 -7.30 14.96 12.61
CA LEU A 409 -8.47 14.16 12.23
C LEU A 409 -9.80 14.79 12.65
N GLY A 410 -9.79 15.74 13.59
CA GLY A 410 -11.00 16.36 14.14
C GLY A 410 -11.76 15.46 15.12
N LEU A 411 -11.09 14.47 15.72
CA LEU A 411 -11.72 13.53 16.66
C LEU A 411 -12.20 14.21 17.95
N PHE A 412 -11.59 15.32 18.35
CA PHE A 412 -12.05 16.13 19.49
C PHE A 412 -13.18 17.10 19.15
N ASP A 413 -13.55 17.20 17.88
CA ASP A 413 -14.69 18.01 17.45
C ASP A 413 -15.88 17.12 17.06
N ASN A 414 -15.58 15.96 16.45
CA ASN A 414 -16.56 14.92 16.11
C ASN A 414 -15.90 13.53 16.25
N PRO A 415 -15.98 12.89 17.42
CA PRO A 415 -15.37 11.57 17.66
C PRO A 415 -16.08 10.42 16.94
N TYR A 416 -17.35 10.57 16.58
CA TYR A 416 -18.19 9.52 15.98
C TYR A 416 -18.13 9.58 14.45
N ARG A 417 -17.10 8.98 13.87
CA ARG A 417 -16.93 8.93 12.42
C ARG A 417 -17.82 7.86 11.80
N GLY A 418 -18.21 8.08 10.55
CA GLY A 418 -19.14 7.22 9.82
C GLY A 418 -20.61 7.53 10.11
N ASN A 419 -21.51 7.14 9.19
CA ASN A 419 -22.95 7.34 9.31
C ASN A 419 -23.69 6.04 9.08
N VAL A 420 -24.31 5.50 10.14
CA VAL A 420 -25.05 4.23 10.11
C VAL A 420 -26.21 4.21 9.09
N ASN A 421 -26.74 5.38 8.70
CA ASN A 421 -27.85 5.49 7.76
C ASN A 421 -27.39 5.60 6.29
N GLU A 422 -26.14 5.98 6.03
CA GLU A 422 -25.62 6.29 4.69
C GLU A 422 -24.55 5.28 4.23
N VAL A 423 -23.91 4.56 5.16
CA VAL A 423 -22.78 3.70 4.86
C VAL A 423 -23.07 2.65 3.79
N ASP A 424 -24.27 2.06 3.79
CA ASP A 424 -24.70 1.04 2.81
C ASP A 424 -24.87 1.61 1.39
N GLN A 425 -24.92 2.95 1.23
CA GLN A 425 -24.98 3.62 -0.07
C GLN A 425 -23.59 4.03 -0.58
N VAL A 426 -22.61 4.16 0.31
CA VAL A 426 -21.24 4.59 -0.03
C VAL A 426 -20.36 3.40 -0.36
N VAL A 427 -20.31 2.41 0.57
CA VAL A 427 -19.40 1.27 0.43
C VAL A 427 -19.83 0.37 -0.72
N HIS A 428 -18.87 0.06 -1.61
CA HIS A 428 -19.08 -0.77 -2.81
C HIS A 428 -20.18 -0.22 -3.73
N SER A 429 -20.31 1.11 -3.83
CA SER A 429 -21.29 1.75 -4.70
C SER A 429 -21.04 1.42 -6.18
N LYS A 430 -22.06 1.61 -7.03
CA LYS A 430 -21.91 1.40 -8.49
C LYS A 430 -20.80 2.26 -9.10
N ALA A 431 -20.61 3.50 -8.61
CA ALA A 431 -19.53 4.37 -9.06
C ALA A 431 -18.15 3.79 -8.70
N HIS A 432 -18.01 3.27 -7.48
CA HIS A 432 -16.78 2.62 -7.02
C HIS A 432 -16.47 1.35 -7.82
N GLN A 433 -17.49 0.54 -8.11
CA GLN A 433 -17.34 -0.65 -8.97
C GLN A 433 -16.92 -0.29 -10.40
N GLN A 434 -17.44 0.80 -10.97
CA GLN A 434 -17.04 1.28 -12.30
C GLN A 434 -15.57 1.70 -12.31
N LEU A 435 -15.10 2.37 -11.26
CA LEU A 435 -13.67 2.72 -11.13
C LEU A 435 -12.81 1.46 -10.98
N SER A 436 -13.27 0.46 -10.21
CA SER A 436 -12.58 -0.83 -10.09
C SER A 436 -12.46 -1.55 -11.43
N LEU A 437 -13.53 -1.56 -12.23
CA LEU A 437 -13.48 -2.11 -13.59
C LEU A 437 -12.48 -1.36 -14.49
N ARG A 438 -12.46 -0.02 -14.44
CA ARG A 438 -11.49 0.79 -15.17
C ARG A 438 -10.05 0.43 -14.74
N ALA A 439 -9.80 0.36 -13.45
CA ALA A 439 -8.49 -0.02 -12.91
C ALA A 439 -8.07 -1.42 -13.36
N ALA A 440 -9.00 -2.39 -13.35
CA ALA A 440 -8.76 -3.74 -13.84
C ALA A 440 -8.41 -3.77 -15.34
N LEU A 441 -9.08 -2.98 -16.16
CA LEU A 441 -8.79 -2.88 -17.60
C LEU A 441 -7.41 -2.27 -17.84
N GLU A 442 -7.07 -1.17 -17.18
CA GLU A 442 -5.80 -0.48 -17.33
C GLU A 442 -4.61 -1.28 -16.78
N SER A 443 -4.86 -2.25 -15.88
CA SER A 443 -3.82 -3.12 -15.31
C SER A 443 -3.38 -4.27 -16.22
N ILE A 444 -4.05 -4.50 -17.37
CA ILE A 444 -3.71 -5.61 -18.25
C ILE A 444 -2.61 -5.21 -19.23
N VAL A 445 -1.59 -6.06 -19.34
CA VAL A 445 -0.44 -5.87 -20.23
C VAL A 445 -0.46 -6.93 -21.32
N LEU A 446 -0.43 -6.52 -22.58
CA LEU A 446 -0.25 -7.41 -23.73
C LEU A 446 1.26 -7.61 -23.95
N LEU A 447 1.75 -8.82 -23.67
CA LEU A 447 3.18 -9.15 -23.77
C LEU A 447 3.57 -9.65 -25.17
N LYS A 448 2.67 -10.36 -25.85
CA LYS A 448 2.94 -10.93 -27.16
C LYS A 448 1.65 -11.05 -27.98
N ASN A 449 1.72 -10.78 -29.30
CA ASN A 449 0.60 -10.91 -30.22
C ASN A 449 1.07 -11.17 -31.65
N GLU A 450 1.56 -12.38 -31.92
CA GLU A 450 2.01 -12.79 -33.26
C GLU A 450 0.83 -12.98 -34.21
N ASN A 451 1.00 -12.57 -35.45
CA ASN A 451 0.02 -12.66 -36.53
C ASN A 451 -1.34 -12.03 -36.19
N ASN A 452 -1.38 -11.07 -35.24
CA ASN A 452 -2.60 -10.44 -34.77
C ASN A 452 -3.67 -11.45 -34.30
N LEU A 453 -3.25 -12.53 -33.61
CA LEU A 453 -4.17 -13.51 -33.05
C LEU A 453 -5.20 -12.86 -32.12
N LEU A 454 -4.78 -11.88 -31.34
CA LEU A 454 -5.66 -11.02 -30.55
C LEU A 454 -5.95 -9.70 -31.29
N PRO A 455 -7.17 -9.16 -31.17
CA PRO A 455 -8.32 -9.72 -30.45
C PRO A 455 -8.93 -10.92 -31.18
N LEU A 456 -9.42 -11.88 -30.38
CA LEU A 456 -10.11 -13.06 -30.88
C LEU A 456 -11.41 -12.67 -31.58
N SER A 457 -11.74 -13.41 -32.66
CA SER A 457 -12.99 -13.19 -33.40
C SER A 457 -14.22 -13.54 -32.57
N LYS A 458 -15.22 -12.64 -32.53
CA LYS A 458 -16.53 -12.90 -31.92
C LYS A 458 -17.38 -13.95 -32.71
N SER A 459 -16.90 -14.44 -33.84
CA SER A 459 -17.54 -15.50 -34.60
C SER A 459 -17.12 -16.91 -34.20
N LEU A 460 -16.17 -17.07 -33.29
CA LEU A 460 -15.73 -18.36 -32.74
C LEU A 460 -16.93 -19.16 -32.20
N LYS A 461 -16.92 -20.46 -32.44
CA LYS A 461 -18.02 -21.34 -32.02
C LYS A 461 -17.69 -22.18 -30.80
N ARG A 462 -16.41 -22.57 -30.64
CA ARG A 462 -15.94 -23.41 -29.53
C ARG A 462 -14.66 -22.85 -28.95
N ILE A 463 -14.70 -22.53 -27.67
CA ILE A 463 -13.58 -21.96 -26.94
C ILE A 463 -13.23 -22.90 -25.80
N ALA A 464 -11.98 -23.36 -25.76
CA ALA A 464 -11.44 -24.05 -24.60
C ALA A 464 -10.93 -22.99 -23.61
N VAL A 465 -11.33 -23.06 -22.35
CA VAL A 465 -10.80 -22.27 -21.25
C VAL A 465 -10.15 -23.24 -20.26
N ILE A 466 -8.85 -23.20 -20.16
CA ILE A 466 -8.05 -24.23 -19.51
C ILE A 466 -7.15 -23.58 -18.44
N GLY A 467 -6.94 -24.26 -17.33
CA GLY A 467 -5.97 -23.87 -16.33
C GLY A 467 -6.54 -23.69 -14.93
N PRO A 468 -5.66 -23.75 -13.91
CA PRO A 468 -6.09 -23.66 -12.50
C PRO A 468 -6.69 -22.29 -12.15
N ASN A 469 -6.26 -21.22 -12.83
CA ASN A 469 -6.71 -19.86 -12.58
C ASN A 469 -7.94 -19.47 -13.44
N ALA A 470 -8.40 -20.36 -14.33
CA ALA A 470 -9.49 -20.05 -15.26
C ALA A 470 -10.84 -19.80 -14.58
N ASP A 471 -11.17 -20.58 -13.55
CA ASP A 471 -12.42 -20.45 -12.80
C ASP A 471 -12.22 -20.07 -11.33
N ALA A 472 -11.09 -19.42 -11.02
CA ALA A 472 -10.78 -18.97 -9.67
C ALA A 472 -11.56 -17.69 -9.32
N THR A 473 -12.19 -17.67 -8.14
CA THR A 473 -13.00 -16.55 -7.63
C THR A 473 -12.45 -15.94 -6.35
N THR A 474 -11.33 -16.50 -5.81
CA THR A 474 -10.71 -16.04 -4.56
C THR A 474 -9.20 -15.88 -4.66
N ALA A 475 -8.57 -16.41 -5.71
CA ALA A 475 -7.11 -16.54 -5.79
C ALA A 475 -6.37 -15.28 -6.26
N HIS A 476 -7.04 -14.37 -6.96
CA HIS A 476 -6.40 -13.23 -7.63
C HIS A 476 -6.53 -11.92 -6.85
N VAL A 477 -6.22 -12.01 -5.57
CA VAL A 477 -6.15 -10.88 -4.63
C VAL A 477 -4.89 -11.03 -3.78
N CYS A 478 -4.34 -9.93 -3.30
CA CYS A 478 -3.32 -9.96 -2.26
C CYS A 478 -3.91 -9.53 -0.90
N ARG A 479 -3.16 -9.71 0.17
CA ARG A 479 -3.52 -9.21 1.51
C ARG A 479 -3.75 -7.68 1.48
N TYR A 480 -4.21 -7.14 2.58
CA TYR A 480 -4.36 -5.71 2.84
C TYR A 480 -5.36 -4.98 1.94
N GLY A 481 -6.43 -5.68 1.57
CA GLY A 481 -7.56 -5.16 0.83
C GLY A 481 -8.84 -5.96 1.11
N PRO A 482 -9.96 -5.66 0.42
CA PRO A 482 -11.24 -6.28 0.68
C PRO A 482 -11.20 -7.81 0.63
N ALA A 483 -11.82 -8.44 1.64
CA ALA A 483 -12.12 -9.86 1.62
C ALA A 483 -13.53 -10.08 1.06
N ASN A 484 -13.81 -11.29 0.61
CA ASN A 484 -15.14 -11.69 0.11
C ASN A 484 -15.71 -10.77 -0.99
N ALA A 485 -14.87 -10.00 -1.69
CA ALA A 485 -15.29 -9.31 -2.89
C ALA A 485 -15.78 -10.34 -3.93
N PRO A 486 -16.85 -10.07 -4.67
CA PRO A 486 -17.39 -11.01 -5.67
C PRO A 486 -16.53 -11.04 -6.92
N ILE A 487 -15.42 -11.79 -6.90
CA ILE A 487 -14.49 -11.88 -8.02
C ILE A 487 -15.12 -12.69 -9.15
N LYS A 488 -15.21 -12.07 -10.33
CA LYS A 488 -15.64 -12.76 -11.54
C LYS A 488 -14.47 -13.54 -12.14
N SER A 489 -14.63 -14.86 -12.34
CA SER A 489 -13.62 -15.71 -12.96
C SER A 489 -13.45 -15.40 -14.46
N VAL A 490 -12.28 -15.73 -15.03
CA VAL A 490 -12.02 -15.60 -16.48
C VAL A 490 -13.00 -16.44 -17.29
N LEU A 491 -13.30 -17.65 -16.85
CA LEU A 491 -14.31 -18.53 -17.47
C LEU A 491 -15.67 -17.85 -17.53
N SER A 492 -16.12 -17.24 -16.42
CA SER A 492 -17.39 -16.52 -16.36
C SER A 492 -17.40 -15.31 -17.30
N GLY A 493 -16.31 -14.53 -17.30
CA GLY A 493 -16.16 -13.36 -18.18
C GLY A 493 -16.21 -13.73 -19.67
N ILE A 494 -15.54 -14.82 -20.07
CA ILE A 494 -15.57 -15.33 -21.45
C ILE A 494 -16.99 -15.82 -21.85
N ARG A 495 -17.66 -16.56 -20.96
CA ARG A 495 -19.06 -17.03 -21.22
C ARG A 495 -20.01 -15.85 -21.42
N GLU A 496 -19.90 -14.82 -20.62
CA GLU A 496 -20.73 -13.62 -20.76
C GLU A 496 -20.43 -12.83 -22.05
N SER A 497 -19.15 -12.75 -22.45
CA SER A 497 -18.73 -12.03 -23.65
C SER A 497 -19.06 -12.81 -24.94
N MET A 498 -19.21 -14.13 -24.84
CA MET A 498 -19.41 -15.03 -25.97
C MET A 498 -20.66 -15.93 -25.79
N PRO A 499 -21.88 -15.37 -25.65
CA PRO A 499 -23.08 -16.15 -25.35
C PRO A 499 -23.49 -17.11 -26.49
N GLY A 500 -22.95 -16.88 -27.69
CA GLY A 500 -23.23 -17.76 -28.88
C GLY A 500 -22.17 -18.85 -29.12
N ALA A 501 -21.14 -18.94 -28.29
CA ALA A 501 -20.10 -19.95 -28.39
C ALA A 501 -20.22 -21.02 -27.29
N GLU A 502 -19.84 -22.23 -27.64
CA GLU A 502 -19.68 -23.31 -26.68
C GLU A 502 -18.34 -23.11 -25.94
N VAL A 503 -18.41 -22.72 -24.67
CA VAL A 503 -17.23 -22.50 -23.82
C VAL A 503 -17.04 -23.71 -22.91
N ARG A 504 -16.02 -24.49 -23.20
CA ARG A 504 -15.64 -25.71 -22.45
C ARG A 504 -14.52 -25.41 -21.49
N TYR A 505 -14.60 -25.99 -20.32
CA TYR A 505 -13.61 -25.80 -19.25
C TYR A 505 -12.91 -27.11 -18.89
N ALA A 506 -11.60 -27.02 -18.63
CA ALA A 506 -10.84 -28.06 -17.96
C ALA A 506 -9.80 -27.41 -17.03
N LYS A 507 -9.69 -27.87 -15.80
CA LYS A 507 -8.71 -27.36 -14.84
C LYS A 507 -7.27 -27.65 -15.28
N GLY A 508 -7.01 -28.83 -15.84
CA GLY A 508 -5.73 -29.26 -16.39
C GLY A 508 -4.64 -29.56 -15.37
N CYS A 509 -4.49 -28.74 -14.34
CA CYS A 509 -3.56 -28.97 -13.22
C CYS A 509 -3.99 -28.15 -12.00
N SER A 510 -3.28 -28.29 -10.87
CA SER A 510 -3.34 -27.36 -9.74
C SER A 510 -2.33 -26.22 -9.92
N ILE A 511 -2.47 -25.12 -9.16
CA ILE A 511 -1.52 -23.98 -9.18
C ILE A 511 -0.14 -24.48 -8.78
N VAL A 512 -0.06 -25.23 -7.69
CA VAL A 512 1.13 -25.94 -7.21
C VAL A 512 0.88 -27.43 -7.18
N ASP A 513 1.93 -28.23 -7.24
CA ASP A 513 1.85 -29.66 -7.00
C ASP A 513 1.91 -29.99 -5.50
N LYS A 514 1.69 -31.24 -5.15
CA LYS A 514 1.66 -31.71 -3.74
C LYS A 514 3.02 -31.70 -3.02
N HIS A 515 4.11 -31.46 -3.76
CA HIS A 515 5.48 -31.40 -3.23
C HIS A 515 5.99 -29.96 -3.15
N PHE A 516 5.19 -28.96 -3.51
CA PHE A 516 5.58 -27.56 -3.39
C PHE A 516 5.76 -27.17 -1.90
N PRO A 517 6.81 -26.41 -1.53
CA PRO A 517 7.77 -25.74 -2.42
C PRO A 517 9.00 -26.60 -2.85
N GLU A 518 9.20 -27.79 -2.31
CA GLU A 518 10.38 -28.62 -2.59
C GLU A 518 10.49 -29.03 -4.06
N SER A 519 9.37 -29.13 -4.77
CA SER A 519 9.34 -29.40 -6.23
C SER A 519 9.95 -28.29 -7.09
N GLU A 520 10.27 -27.12 -6.53
CA GLU A 520 11.11 -26.12 -7.18
C GLU A 520 12.60 -26.50 -7.21
N LEU A 521 13.03 -27.40 -6.34
CA LEU A 521 14.44 -27.80 -6.19
C LEU A 521 14.79 -29.05 -6.97
N TYR A 522 13.83 -29.91 -7.28
CA TYR A 522 14.04 -31.16 -7.99
C TYR A 522 12.78 -31.54 -8.81
N GLU A 523 13.04 -32.27 -9.90
CA GLU A 523 11.96 -32.73 -10.77
C GLU A 523 11.16 -33.86 -10.10
N VAL A 524 9.85 -33.70 -10.06
CA VAL A 524 8.89 -34.70 -9.55
C VAL A 524 8.10 -35.26 -10.72
N ALA A 525 8.07 -36.58 -10.84
CA ALA A 525 7.32 -37.28 -11.88
C ALA A 525 5.80 -36.99 -11.76
N LEU A 526 5.14 -36.93 -12.89
CA LEU A 526 3.66 -36.81 -12.95
C LEU A 526 3.02 -38.06 -12.30
N ASP A 527 2.04 -37.84 -11.45
CA ASP A 527 1.18 -38.94 -11.00
C ASP A 527 0.00 -39.19 -11.99
N THR A 528 -0.71 -40.29 -11.80
CA THR A 528 -1.80 -40.68 -12.70
C THR A 528 -2.96 -39.70 -12.68
N THR A 529 -3.17 -38.95 -11.57
CA THR A 529 -4.23 -37.95 -11.47
C THR A 529 -3.84 -36.68 -12.24
N GLU A 530 -2.60 -36.21 -12.06
CA GLU A 530 -2.04 -35.08 -12.80
C GLU A 530 -2.06 -35.35 -14.32
N GLN A 531 -1.62 -36.56 -14.74
CA GLN A 531 -1.65 -36.93 -16.15
C GLN A 531 -3.08 -36.92 -16.71
N ARG A 532 -4.03 -37.51 -15.99
CA ARG A 532 -5.45 -37.52 -16.40
C ARG A 532 -6.03 -36.11 -16.54
N MET A 533 -5.69 -35.18 -15.62
CA MET A 533 -6.14 -33.80 -15.72
C MET A 533 -5.58 -33.09 -16.97
N ILE A 534 -4.31 -33.34 -17.29
CA ILE A 534 -3.69 -32.81 -18.51
C ILE A 534 -4.35 -33.42 -19.76
N ASP A 535 -4.62 -34.73 -19.79
CA ASP A 535 -5.26 -35.43 -20.91
C ASP A 535 -6.69 -34.92 -21.16
N GLU A 536 -7.47 -34.67 -20.11
CA GLU A 536 -8.78 -34.03 -20.18
C GLU A 536 -8.68 -32.65 -20.84
N ALA A 537 -7.76 -31.82 -20.40
CA ALA A 537 -7.53 -30.49 -20.96
C ALA A 537 -7.15 -30.54 -22.45
N VAL A 538 -6.25 -31.46 -22.81
CA VAL A 538 -5.89 -31.73 -24.23
C VAL A 538 -7.12 -32.15 -25.06
N GLY A 539 -7.99 -33.00 -24.49
CA GLY A 539 -9.26 -33.41 -25.13
C GLY A 539 -10.19 -32.22 -25.41
N VAL A 540 -10.34 -31.32 -24.43
CA VAL A 540 -11.11 -30.07 -24.55
C VAL A 540 -10.51 -29.14 -25.60
N ALA A 541 -9.18 -28.95 -25.60
CA ALA A 541 -8.47 -28.12 -26.57
C ALA A 541 -8.66 -28.66 -28.02
N ARG A 542 -8.47 -29.94 -28.25
CA ARG A 542 -8.62 -30.55 -29.58
C ARG A 542 -10.01 -30.32 -30.20
N GLN A 543 -11.06 -30.30 -29.40
CA GLN A 543 -12.43 -30.10 -29.82
C GLN A 543 -12.84 -28.62 -29.96
N SER A 544 -11.93 -27.69 -29.71
CA SER A 544 -12.19 -26.27 -29.75
C SER A 544 -11.50 -25.56 -30.91
N ASP A 545 -11.92 -24.36 -31.22
CA ASP A 545 -11.38 -23.55 -32.31
C ASP A 545 -10.12 -22.76 -31.81
N VAL A 546 -10.08 -22.44 -30.52
CA VAL A 546 -9.00 -21.77 -29.83
C VAL A 546 -8.91 -22.24 -28.35
N ALA A 547 -7.73 -22.23 -27.77
CA ALA A 547 -7.50 -22.51 -26.35
C ALA A 547 -7.01 -21.25 -25.64
N VAL A 548 -7.75 -20.81 -24.65
CA VAL A 548 -7.33 -19.78 -23.68
C VAL A 548 -6.82 -20.50 -22.43
N VAL A 549 -5.51 -20.47 -22.21
CA VAL A 549 -4.86 -21.14 -21.10
C VAL A 549 -4.55 -20.13 -20.02
N VAL A 550 -5.11 -20.28 -18.82
CA VAL A 550 -5.06 -19.32 -17.72
C VAL A 550 -4.22 -19.90 -16.59
N LEU A 551 -3.01 -19.39 -16.45
CA LEU A 551 -1.97 -19.86 -15.54
C LEU A 551 -1.47 -18.74 -14.61
N GLY A 552 -0.55 -19.08 -13.70
CA GLY A 552 0.14 -18.14 -12.81
C GLY A 552 0.07 -18.53 -11.34
N GLY A 553 0.02 -17.54 -10.48
CA GLY A 553 0.02 -17.70 -9.04
C GLY A 553 -1.33 -17.49 -8.37
N SER A 554 -1.29 -17.41 -7.05
CA SER A 554 -2.41 -17.05 -6.19
C SER A 554 -1.89 -16.35 -4.94
N GLU A 555 -2.78 -15.90 -4.06
CA GLU A 555 -2.37 -15.41 -2.72
C GLU A 555 -1.58 -16.47 -1.93
N GLU A 556 -1.77 -17.75 -2.22
CA GLU A 556 -1.03 -18.85 -1.58
C GLU A 556 0.41 -19.01 -2.09
N THR A 557 0.81 -18.28 -3.12
CA THR A 557 2.13 -18.40 -3.75
C THR A 557 2.91 -17.08 -3.83
N VAL A 558 2.23 -15.96 -3.56
CA VAL A 558 2.84 -14.63 -3.59
C VAL A 558 2.17 -13.70 -2.57
N ARG A 559 2.79 -13.55 -1.43
CA ARG A 559 2.43 -12.67 -0.32
C ARG A 559 3.56 -12.65 0.69
N GLU A 560 3.40 -11.92 1.78
CA GLU A 560 4.26 -12.03 2.95
C GLU A 560 4.45 -13.51 3.35
N GLU A 561 5.67 -13.90 3.69
CA GLU A 561 6.12 -15.27 4.02
C GLU A 561 6.26 -16.23 2.82
N TYR A 562 5.98 -15.78 1.58
CA TYR A 562 5.95 -16.63 0.38
C TYR A 562 6.98 -16.19 -0.67
N SER A 563 8.23 -16.01 -0.24
CA SER A 563 9.37 -15.86 -1.14
C SER A 563 9.67 -17.19 -1.86
N ARG A 564 10.19 -17.10 -3.08
CA ARG A 564 10.45 -18.26 -3.93
C ARG A 564 11.93 -18.47 -4.21
N THR A 565 12.31 -19.71 -4.49
CA THR A 565 13.67 -20.09 -4.93
C THR A 565 13.83 -20.03 -6.44
N ASP A 566 12.72 -20.12 -7.20
CA ASP A 566 12.68 -20.09 -8.65
C ASP A 566 11.57 -19.11 -9.12
N LEU A 567 11.62 -18.73 -10.40
CA LEU A 567 10.66 -17.83 -11.04
C LEU A 567 9.87 -18.51 -12.17
N ASN A 568 10.04 -19.80 -12.39
CA ASN A 568 9.28 -20.55 -13.39
C ASN A 568 7.81 -20.71 -12.98
N LEU A 569 6.94 -21.05 -13.94
CA LEU A 569 5.58 -21.46 -13.64
C LEU A 569 5.56 -22.67 -12.71
N MET A 570 4.79 -22.60 -11.64
CA MET A 570 4.80 -23.59 -10.56
C MET A 570 4.10 -24.89 -10.98
N GLY A 571 4.48 -25.97 -10.32
CA GLY A 571 3.85 -27.28 -10.47
C GLY A 571 3.83 -27.79 -11.93
N ARG A 572 2.66 -28.17 -12.41
CA ARG A 572 2.48 -28.75 -13.76
C ARG A 572 2.04 -27.76 -14.83
N GLN A 573 2.09 -26.48 -14.54
CA GLN A 573 1.51 -25.45 -15.42
C GLN A 573 2.21 -25.39 -16.79
N GLU A 574 3.54 -25.48 -16.85
CA GLU A 574 4.26 -25.47 -18.12
C GLU A 574 4.03 -26.76 -18.91
N GLN A 575 3.98 -27.91 -18.24
CA GLN A 575 3.67 -29.20 -18.88
C GLN A 575 2.25 -29.17 -19.50
N LEU A 576 1.27 -28.64 -18.78
CA LEU A 576 -0.08 -28.43 -19.28
C LEU A 576 -0.08 -27.52 -20.54
N LEU A 577 0.61 -26.39 -20.46
CA LEU A 577 0.70 -25.44 -21.58
C LEU A 577 1.32 -26.08 -22.83
N ARG A 578 2.41 -26.83 -22.66
CA ARG A 578 3.08 -27.56 -23.73
C ARG A 578 2.17 -28.64 -24.35
N ALA A 579 1.43 -29.38 -23.53
CA ALA A 579 0.51 -30.41 -23.99
C ALA A 579 -0.68 -29.82 -24.78
N VAL A 580 -1.22 -28.70 -24.33
CA VAL A 580 -2.29 -27.96 -25.06
C VAL A 580 -1.76 -27.39 -26.37
N TYR A 581 -0.56 -26.78 -26.36
CA TYR A 581 0.10 -26.27 -27.58
C TYR A 581 0.32 -27.38 -28.63
N ALA A 582 0.73 -28.56 -28.19
CA ALA A 582 0.96 -29.72 -29.07
C ALA A 582 -0.30 -30.21 -29.77
N THR A 583 -1.51 -29.76 -29.43
CA THR A 583 -2.76 -30.02 -30.16
C THR A 583 -2.82 -29.34 -31.52
N GLY A 584 -1.94 -28.35 -31.77
CA GLY A 584 -1.93 -27.54 -33.00
C GLY A 584 -3.03 -26.49 -33.08
N LYS A 585 -3.81 -26.30 -32.01
CA LYS A 585 -4.81 -25.23 -31.92
C LYS A 585 -4.16 -23.91 -31.62
N PRO A 586 -4.72 -22.78 -32.07
CA PRO A 586 -4.27 -21.46 -31.59
C PRO A 586 -4.37 -21.37 -30.06
N VAL A 587 -3.29 -20.94 -29.42
CA VAL A 587 -3.23 -20.82 -27.95
C VAL A 587 -3.05 -19.35 -27.57
N VAL A 588 -3.85 -18.88 -26.63
CA VAL A 588 -3.65 -17.62 -25.90
C VAL A 588 -3.31 -17.94 -24.45
N LEU A 589 -2.14 -17.52 -24.00
CA LEU A 589 -1.77 -17.62 -22.58
C LEU A 589 -2.23 -16.35 -21.84
N VAL A 590 -2.99 -16.55 -20.79
CA VAL A 590 -3.36 -15.50 -19.81
C VAL A 590 -2.64 -15.81 -18.50
N LEU A 591 -1.77 -14.91 -18.07
CA LEU A 591 -1.07 -15.02 -16.79
C LEU A 591 -1.77 -14.17 -15.73
N LEU A 592 -2.16 -14.79 -14.64
CA LEU A 592 -2.67 -14.13 -13.43
C LEU A 592 -1.68 -14.45 -12.31
N ASP A 593 -0.71 -13.55 -12.09
CA ASP A 593 0.36 -13.73 -11.13
C ASP A 593 0.74 -12.40 -10.47
N GLY A 594 1.20 -12.46 -9.24
CA GLY A 594 1.67 -11.28 -8.50
C GLY A 594 3.16 -10.96 -8.68
N ARG A 595 3.86 -11.68 -9.56
CA ARG A 595 5.31 -11.51 -9.80
C ARG A 595 5.70 -11.68 -11.26
N ALA A 596 6.90 -11.21 -11.62
CA ALA A 596 7.51 -11.47 -12.92
C ALA A 596 8.02 -12.91 -12.99
N ALA A 597 7.43 -13.72 -13.86
CA ALA A 597 7.81 -15.12 -14.07
C ALA A 597 8.75 -15.31 -15.27
N THR A 598 9.62 -16.34 -15.21
CA THR A 598 10.50 -16.74 -16.31
C THR A 598 9.75 -17.65 -17.28
N ILE A 599 9.06 -17.07 -18.26
CA ILE A 599 8.21 -17.78 -19.21
C ILE A 599 8.85 -17.94 -20.60
N ASN A 600 10.14 -18.29 -20.64
CA ASN A 600 10.91 -18.34 -21.89
C ASN A 600 10.28 -19.24 -22.94
N TRP A 601 9.84 -20.46 -22.56
CA TRP A 601 9.20 -21.38 -23.49
C TRP A 601 7.89 -20.80 -24.07
N ALA A 602 7.05 -20.21 -23.21
CA ALA A 602 5.81 -19.59 -23.66
C ALA A 602 6.10 -18.40 -24.59
N ASN A 603 7.09 -17.57 -24.26
CA ASN A 603 7.50 -16.46 -25.13
C ASN A 603 8.00 -16.94 -26.50
N GLN A 604 8.68 -18.08 -26.57
CA GLN A 604 9.18 -18.64 -27.83
C GLN A 604 8.06 -19.20 -28.70
N TYR A 605 7.12 -19.95 -28.12
CA TYR A 605 6.19 -20.79 -28.88
C TYR A 605 4.74 -20.32 -28.86
N VAL A 606 4.25 -19.70 -27.79
CA VAL A 606 2.85 -19.27 -27.70
C VAL A 606 2.65 -17.95 -28.47
N PRO A 607 1.68 -17.90 -29.42
CA PRO A 607 1.53 -16.74 -30.30
C PRO A 607 0.97 -15.49 -29.61
N ALA A 608 0.21 -15.63 -28.51
CA ALA A 608 -0.33 -14.50 -27.79
C ALA A 608 -0.25 -14.70 -26.28
N ILE A 609 0.24 -13.69 -25.58
CA ILE A 609 0.44 -13.69 -24.12
C ILE A 609 -0.11 -12.39 -23.53
N VAL A 610 -1.03 -12.53 -22.59
CA VAL A 610 -1.61 -11.45 -21.79
C VAL A 610 -1.25 -11.63 -20.34
N HIS A 611 -0.77 -10.60 -19.67
CA HIS A 611 -0.52 -10.61 -18.23
C HIS A 611 -1.55 -9.72 -17.52
N GLY A 612 -2.34 -10.30 -16.64
CA GLY A 612 -3.40 -9.60 -15.92
C GLY A 612 -3.00 -9.16 -14.51
N TRP A 613 -1.88 -9.62 -13.97
CA TRP A 613 -1.53 -9.45 -12.55
C TRP A 613 -2.65 -10.03 -11.66
N PHE A 614 -3.05 -9.33 -10.60
CA PHE A 614 -4.26 -9.61 -9.82
C PHE A 614 -5.23 -8.43 -9.97
N PRO A 615 -6.17 -8.48 -10.94
CA PRO A 615 -7.01 -7.34 -11.31
C PRO A 615 -8.15 -7.02 -10.32
N GLY A 616 -8.31 -7.78 -9.24
CA GLY A 616 -9.39 -7.57 -8.28
C GLY A 616 -10.74 -8.16 -8.73
N GLU A 617 -11.83 -7.54 -8.28
CA GLU A 617 -13.19 -8.11 -8.47
C GLU A 617 -13.63 -8.26 -9.94
N PHE A 618 -13.08 -7.46 -10.86
CA PHE A 618 -13.43 -7.50 -12.28
C PHE A 618 -12.46 -8.30 -13.15
N THR A 619 -11.66 -9.19 -12.58
CA THR A 619 -10.67 -10.03 -13.28
C THR A 619 -11.21 -10.62 -14.57
N GLY A 620 -12.29 -11.38 -14.50
CA GLY A 620 -12.84 -12.06 -15.70
C GLY A 620 -13.42 -11.11 -16.73
N THR A 621 -14.08 -10.05 -16.29
CA THR A 621 -14.64 -9.04 -17.19
C THR A 621 -13.53 -8.30 -17.94
N ALA A 622 -12.47 -7.89 -17.26
CA ALA A 622 -11.36 -7.16 -17.86
C ALA A 622 -10.58 -8.04 -18.85
N VAL A 623 -10.24 -9.27 -18.45
CA VAL A 623 -9.55 -10.23 -19.33
C VAL A 623 -10.38 -10.52 -20.58
N ALA A 624 -11.68 -10.80 -20.44
CA ALA A 624 -12.54 -11.09 -21.60
C ALA A 624 -12.64 -9.89 -22.55
N LYS A 625 -12.82 -8.66 -22.03
CA LYS A 625 -12.85 -7.45 -22.86
C LYS A 625 -11.57 -7.25 -23.67
N VAL A 626 -10.41 -7.52 -23.09
CA VAL A 626 -9.13 -7.50 -23.80
C VAL A 626 -9.09 -8.62 -24.85
N LEU A 627 -9.39 -9.86 -24.49
CA LEU A 627 -9.31 -11.01 -25.41
C LEU A 627 -10.19 -10.82 -26.67
N PHE A 628 -11.37 -10.22 -26.54
CA PHE A 628 -12.30 -10.03 -27.64
C PHE A 628 -12.33 -8.61 -28.25
N GLY A 629 -11.40 -7.73 -27.82
CA GLY A 629 -11.19 -6.42 -28.40
C GLY A 629 -12.23 -5.36 -28.03
N ASP A 630 -12.99 -5.57 -26.97
CA ASP A 630 -13.88 -4.56 -26.38
C ASP A 630 -13.11 -3.52 -25.56
N TYR A 631 -11.85 -3.82 -25.27
CA TYR A 631 -10.87 -2.89 -24.70
C TYR A 631 -9.50 -3.14 -25.35
N ASN A 632 -8.82 -2.06 -25.73
CA ASN A 632 -7.46 -2.11 -26.25
C ASN A 632 -6.48 -1.98 -25.09
N PRO A 633 -5.66 -3.00 -24.77
CA PRO A 633 -4.75 -2.96 -23.64
C PRO A 633 -3.69 -1.86 -23.81
N GLY A 634 -3.48 -1.08 -22.77
CA GLY A 634 -2.50 0.01 -22.75
C GLY A 634 -1.57 -0.03 -21.54
N GLY A 635 -1.65 -1.09 -20.70
CA GLY A 635 -0.76 -1.28 -19.57
C GLY A 635 0.69 -1.50 -20.00
N LYS A 636 1.64 -1.02 -19.20
CA LYS A 636 3.09 -1.21 -19.41
C LYS A 636 3.71 -1.81 -18.16
N LEU A 637 4.66 -2.74 -18.33
CA LEU A 637 5.34 -3.38 -17.21
C LEU A 637 5.99 -2.36 -16.28
N ALA A 638 5.70 -2.46 -15.01
CA ALA A 638 6.33 -1.68 -13.95
C ALA A 638 7.55 -2.38 -13.33
N VAL A 639 7.86 -3.57 -13.82
CA VAL A 639 9.00 -4.41 -13.42
C VAL A 639 9.57 -5.12 -14.63
N THR A 640 10.87 -5.41 -14.58
CA THR A 640 11.59 -6.21 -15.59
C THR A 640 11.26 -7.69 -15.41
N PHE A 641 11.00 -8.40 -16.49
CA PHE A 641 10.89 -9.86 -16.52
C PHE A 641 12.26 -10.48 -16.85
N PRO A 642 12.90 -11.17 -15.92
CA PRO A 642 14.18 -11.84 -16.19
C PRO A 642 13.97 -13.09 -17.05
N LYS A 643 15.01 -13.56 -17.72
CA LYS A 643 15.03 -14.84 -18.42
C LYS A 643 15.39 -16.00 -17.48
N SER A 644 16.03 -15.71 -16.35
CA SER A 644 16.48 -16.70 -15.40
C SER A 644 16.59 -16.10 -14.00
N VAL A 645 16.28 -16.88 -12.99
CA VAL A 645 16.54 -16.52 -11.59
C VAL A 645 18.03 -16.22 -11.34
N GLY A 646 18.94 -16.84 -12.11
CA GLY A 646 20.38 -16.59 -12.02
C GLY A 646 20.81 -15.18 -12.47
N GLN A 647 19.94 -14.39 -13.12
CA GLN A 647 20.22 -12.99 -13.44
C GLN A 647 20.02 -12.05 -12.24
N ILE A 648 19.30 -12.48 -11.20
CA ILE A 648 18.97 -11.60 -10.06
C ILE A 648 20.25 -11.31 -9.23
N PRO A 649 20.44 -10.02 -8.81
CA PRO A 649 19.54 -8.87 -8.96
C PRO A 649 19.58 -8.27 -10.38
N TYR A 650 18.41 -8.20 -11.02
CA TYR A 650 18.24 -7.70 -12.37
C TYR A 650 16.97 -6.87 -12.48
N ALA A 651 17.04 -5.61 -12.11
CA ALA A 651 15.91 -4.70 -12.04
C ALA A 651 16.29 -3.27 -12.49
N PHE A 652 15.41 -2.61 -13.23
CA PHE A 652 15.57 -1.24 -13.68
C PHE A 652 15.53 -0.24 -12.49
N PRO A 653 16.38 0.80 -12.46
CA PRO A 653 17.44 1.14 -13.40
C PRO A 653 18.70 0.31 -13.19
N PHE A 654 19.39 0.03 -14.30
CA PHE A 654 20.62 -0.76 -14.34
C PHE A 654 21.87 0.11 -14.27
N LYS A 655 22.92 -0.36 -13.60
CA LYS A 655 24.26 0.23 -13.72
C LYS A 655 24.94 -0.18 -15.03
N PRO A 656 25.93 0.57 -15.53
CA PRO A 656 26.62 0.25 -16.77
C PRO A 656 27.14 -1.19 -16.80
N GLY A 657 26.82 -1.90 -17.86
CA GLY A 657 27.20 -3.29 -18.09
C GLY A 657 26.30 -4.35 -17.47
N ALA A 658 25.43 -4.00 -16.54
CA ALA A 658 24.56 -4.97 -15.87
C ALA A 658 23.35 -5.39 -16.71
N ASP A 659 22.94 -4.59 -17.67
CA ASP A 659 21.79 -4.80 -18.55
C ASP A 659 22.05 -5.66 -19.78
N SER A 660 23.33 -5.84 -20.18
CA SER A 660 23.66 -6.55 -21.41
C SER A 660 23.68 -8.06 -21.22
N LYS A 661 24.45 -8.60 -20.31
CA LYS A 661 24.60 -10.05 -20.12
C LYS A 661 24.27 -10.52 -18.72
N GLY A 662 24.19 -9.60 -17.77
CA GLY A 662 24.04 -9.94 -16.36
C GLY A 662 25.17 -10.85 -15.85
N PRO A 663 25.04 -11.41 -14.65
CA PRO A 663 26.07 -12.23 -14.02
C PRO A 663 26.25 -13.63 -14.68
N VAL A 664 25.29 -14.06 -15.49
CA VAL A 664 25.23 -15.43 -16.03
C VAL A 664 25.39 -15.52 -17.54
N ARG A 665 25.85 -14.48 -18.21
CA ARG A 665 25.97 -14.41 -19.69
C ARG A 665 24.65 -14.58 -20.45
N VAL A 666 23.50 -14.51 -19.77
CA VAL A 666 22.17 -14.45 -20.40
C VAL A 666 21.91 -13.00 -20.76
N ASP A 667 21.75 -12.72 -22.05
CA ASP A 667 21.65 -11.36 -22.56
C ASP A 667 20.24 -10.80 -22.40
N GLY A 668 20.14 -9.61 -21.84
CA GLY A 668 18.94 -8.78 -21.72
C GLY A 668 17.79 -9.37 -20.90
N ALA A 669 16.72 -8.63 -20.82
CA ALA A 669 15.44 -9.04 -20.19
C ALA A 669 14.64 -9.97 -21.11
N LEU A 670 13.73 -10.75 -20.54
CA LEU A 670 12.66 -11.39 -21.31
C LEU A 670 11.68 -10.33 -21.80
N TYR A 671 11.24 -9.46 -20.90
CA TYR A 671 10.52 -8.23 -21.21
C TYR A 671 11.09 -7.08 -20.35
N PRO A 672 11.48 -5.97 -20.99
CA PRO A 672 12.09 -4.85 -20.26
C PRO A 672 11.07 -4.02 -19.48
N PHE A 673 11.54 -3.26 -18.53
CA PHE A 673 10.76 -2.25 -17.82
C PHE A 673 10.08 -1.28 -18.80
N GLY A 674 8.82 -0.98 -18.57
CA GLY A 674 8.00 -0.11 -19.42
C GLY A 674 7.41 -0.80 -20.65
N TYR A 675 7.69 -2.08 -20.89
CA TYR A 675 7.20 -2.81 -22.06
C TYR A 675 5.72 -3.15 -21.97
N GLY A 676 5.04 -3.12 -23.11
CA GLY A 676 3.66 -3.57 -23.31
C GLY A 676 3.19 -3.19 -24.71
N LEU A 677 2.42 -4.09 -25.33
CA LEU A 677 1.87 -3.92 -26.68
C LEU A 677 0.44 -3.34 -26.62
N SER A 678 -0.03 -2.89 -27.77
CA SER A 678 -1.40 -2.40 -27.98
C SER A 678 -1.97 -3.02 -29.26
N TYR A 679 -3.28 -2.99 -29.44
CA TYR A 679 -3.95 -3.34 -30.71
C TYR A 679 -3.88 -2.22 -31.75
N THR A 680 -3.26 -1.11 -31.40
CA THR A 680 -2.94 0.02 -32.30
C THR A 680 -1.45 0.32 -32.27
N THR A 681 -1.02 1.26 -33.10
CA THR A 681 0.39 1.67 -33.20
C THR A 681 0.52 3.15 -32.98
N PHE A 682 1.66 3.60 -32.43
CA PHE A 682 1.95 5.00 -32.16
C PHE A 682 3.26 5.41 -32.80
N ALA A 683 3.31 6.62 -33.37
CA ALA A 683 4.52 7.26 -33.88
C ALA A 683 4.90 8.46 -33.01
N TYR A 684 6.19 8.62 -32.80
CA TYR A 684 6.79 9.70 -32.03
C TYR A 684 7.57 10.63 -32.95
N SER A 685 7.40 11.94 -32.79
CA SER A 685 8.08 12.97 -33.61
C SER A 685 8.31 14.27 -32.82
N ASP A 686 8.91 15.25 -33.45
CA ASP A 686 9.06 16.64 -32.99
C ASP A 686 9.62 16.75 -31.56
N PHE A 687 10.73 16.02 -31.30
CA PHE A 687 11.45 16.14 -30.03
C PHE A 687 12.02 17.55 -29.85
N HIS A 688 11.73 18.17 -28.72
CA HIS A 688 12.19 19.53 -28.43
C HIS A 688 12.60 19.69 -26.98
N ILE A 689 13.71 20.36 -26.72
CA ILE A 689 14.15 20.85 -25.41
C ILE A 689 14.09 22.36 -25.43
N SER A 690 13.23 22.96 -24.63
CA SER A 690 12.95 24.41 -24.67
C SER A 690 14.20 25.27 -24.36
N LYS A 691 15.04 24.77 -23.44
CA LYS A 691 16.32 25.35 -23.07
C LYS A 691 17.37 24.24 -23.07
N PRO A 692 18.11 24.02 -24.18
CA PRO A 692 19.10 22.96 -24.29
C PRO A 692 20.37 23.21 -23.46
N VAL A 693 20.51 24.41 -22.89
CA VAL A 693 21.58 24.81 -21.96
C VAL A 693 20.94 25.53 -20.80
N ILE A 694 21.19 25.02 -19.57
CA ILE A 694 20.71 25.59 -18.32
C ILE A 694 21.84 25.68 -17.30
N GLY A 695 21.63 26.41 -16.21
CA GLY A 695 22.50 26.36 -15.02
C GLY A 695 22.07 25.23 -14.07
N ILE A 696 22.85 24.98 -13.02
CA ILE A 696 22.59 23.95 -12.02
C ILE A 696 21.25 24.11 -11.27
N GLN A 697 20.70 25.32 -11.23
CA GLN A 697 19.37 25.63 -10.67
C GLN A 697 18.31 25.84 -11.75
N GLY A 698 18.65 25.58 -13.02
CA GLY A 698 17.76 25.82 -14.15
C GLY A 698 16.76 24.70 -14.36
N GLU A 699 15.64 25.07 -14.99
CA GLU A 699 14.59 24.14 -15.41
C GLU A 699 14.40 24.20 -16.92
N THR A 700 14.00 23.09 -17.52
CA THR A 700 13.70 23.01 -18.96
C THR A 700 12.52 22.09 -19.24
N GLU A 701 11.68 22.49 -20.20
CA GLU A 701 10.62 21.64 -20.72
C GLU A 701 11.17 20.75 -21.85
N VAL A 702 10.84 19.46 -21.80
CA VAL A 702 11.06 18.50 -22.87
C VAL A 702 9.71 18.11 -23.44
N SER A 703 9.57 18.16 -24.77
CA SER A 703 8.30 17.80 -25.41
C SER A 703 8.52 16.94 -26.66
N CYS A 704 7.47 16.19 -27.01
CA CYS A 704 7.37 15.47 -28.27
C CYS A 704 5.92 15.37 -28.72
N LYS A 705 5.70 15.05 -30.00
CA LYS A 705 4.38 14.67 -30.52
C LYS A 705 4.25 13.15 -30.56
N VAL A 706 3.04 12.69 -30.23
CA VAL A 706 2.66 11.28 -30.33
C VAL A 706 1.37 11.20 -31.14
N ARG A 707 1.38 10.36 -32.16
CA ARG A 707 0.25 10.12 -33.06
C ARG A 707 -0.15 8.65 -33.06
N ASN A 708 -1.43 8.38 -32.95
CA ASN A 708 -1.98 7.04 -33.18
C ASN A 708 -2.03 6.80 -34.69
N THR A 709 -1.21 5.87 -35.19
CA THR A 709 -1.08 5.54 -36.61
C THR A 709 -1.91 4.31 -37.02
N GLY A 710 -2.56 3.64 -36.06
CA GLY A 710 -3.39 2.46 -36.30
C GLY A 710 -4.86 2.82 -36.54
N GLN A 711 -5.70 1.77 -36.53
CA GLN A 711 -7.13 1.87 -36.89
C GLN A 711 -8.05 1.85 -35.67
N ARG A 712 -7.51 1.72 -34.45
CA ARG A 712 -8.25 1.66 -33.18
C ARG A 712 -7.79 2.78 -32.27
N GLU A 713 -8.70 3.29 -31.47
CA GLU A 713 -8.31 4.13 -30.32
C GLU A 713 -7.54 3.30 -29.29
N GLY A 714 -6.70 3.97 -28.52
CA GLY A 714 -5.92 3.31 -27.48
C GLY A 714 -5.11 4.27 -26.65
N ASP A 715 -4.62 3.74 -25.55
CA ASP A 715 -3.72 4.45 -24.65
C ASP A 715 -2.26 4.16 -25.01
N GLU A 716 -1.43 5.20 -24.90
CA GLU A 716 0.02 5.09 -24.92
C GLU A 716 0.59 5.69 -23.63
N ILE A 717 1.66 5.09 -23.13
CA ILE A 717 2.42 5.61 -22.00
C ILE A 717 3.76 6.12 -22.50
N VAL A 718 3.87 7.43 -22.59
CA VAL A 718 5.09 8.12 -23.03
C VAL A 718 6.05 8.21 -21.85
N GLN A 719 7.25 7.68 -22.01
CA GLN A 719 8.23 7.53 -20.92
C GLN A 719 9.46 8.38 -21.20
N LEU A 720 9.81 9.25 -20.24
CA LEU A 720 11.02 10.09 -20.30
C LEU A 720 12.10 9.49 -19.41
N TYR A 721 13.26 9.28 -20.01
CA TYR A 721 14.46 8.78 -19.34
C TYR A 721 15.59 9.79 -19.46
N ILE A 722 16.46 9.83 -18.47
CA ILE A 722 17.69 10.62 -18.52
C ILE A 722 18.91 9.74 -18.19
N ARG A 723 20.04 10.15 -18.75
CA ARG A 723 21.36 9.67 -18.38
C ARG A 723 22.27 10.86 -18.16
N ASP A 724 22.94 10.89 -17.03
CA ASP A 724 24.10 11.74 -16.83
C ASP A 724 25.26 11.09 -17.58
N ASP A 725 25.79 11.78 -18.59
CA ASP A 725 26.79 11.17 -19.47
C ASP A 725 28.15 11.00 -18.78
N ILE A 726 28.53 11.90 -17.88
CA ILE A 726 29.76 11.84 -17.07
C ILE A 726 29.47 12.45 -15.71
N SER A 727 29.62 11.67 -14.65
CA SER A 727 29.39 12.05 -13.27
C SER A 727 30.55 11.67 -12.36
N SER A 728 30.62 12.28 -11.18
CA SER A 728 31.67 12.03 -10.18
C SER A 728 31.59 10.62 -9.54
N VAL A 729 30.49 9.92 -9.75
CA VAL A 729 30.24 8.55 -9.27
C VAL A 729 29.58 7.73 -10.38
N THR A 730 29.67 6.39 -10.31
CA THR A 730 28.94 5.54 -11.26
C THR A 730 27.44 5.65 -11.04
N THR A 731 26.75 6.19 -12.05
CA THR A 731 25.29 6.33 -12.08
C THR A 731 24.63 5.22 -12.90
N TYR A 732 23.34 5.31 -13.12
CA TYR A 732 22.59 4.34 -13.93
C TYR A 732 22.67 4.68 -15.42
N GLN A 733 22.59 3.66 -16.28
CA GLN A 733 22.61 3.85 -17.73
C GLN A 733 21.48 4.75 -18.21
N LYS A 734 20.33 4.64 -17.58
CA LYS A 734 19.18 5.54 -17.74
C LYS A 734 18.26 5.44 -16.51
N SER A 735 17.63 6.52 -16.16
CA SER A 735 16.66 6.59 -15.06
C SER A 735 15.35 7.21 -15.55
N LEU A 736 14.22 6.65 -15.17
CA LEU A 736 12.91 7.26 -15.44
C LEU A 736 12.80 8.59 -14.68
N ARG A 737 12.34 9.64 -15.36
CA ARG A 737 12.13 10.98 -14.80
C ARG A 737 10.83 11.64 -15.24
N GLY A 738 10.04 10.94 -16.08
CA GLY A 738 8.73 11.40 -16.48
C GLY A 738 7.94 10.28 -17.15
N PHE A 739 6.63 10.35 -17.03
CA PHE A 739 5.71 9.51 -17.79
C PHE A 739 4.36 10.21 -17.92
N GLU A 740 3.68 9.96 -19.05
CA GLU A 740 2.31 10.41 -19.24
C GLU A 740 1.51 9.34 -19.96
N ARG A 741 0.34 9.02 -19.41
CA ARG A 741 -0.66 8.17 -20.06
C ARG A 741 -1.57 9.06 -20.89
N ILE A 742 -1.64 8.82 -22.19
CA ILE A 742 -2.47 9.57 -23.13
C ILE A 742 -3.42 8.62 -23.84
N HIS A 743 -4.65 9.08 -24.10
CA HIS A 743 -5.63 8.37 -24.92
C HIS A 743 -5.76 9.04 -26.28
N LEU A 744 -5.64 8.29 -27.38
CA LEU A 744 -5.70 8.82 -28.72
C LEU A 744 -6.66 7.99 -29.61
N LYS A 745 -7.56 8.68 -30.29
CA LYS A 745 -8.37 8.07 -31.37
C LYS A 745 -7.48 7.71 -32.56
N ALA A 746 -7.98 6.86 -33.45
CA ALA A 746 -7.27 6.54 -34.70
C ALA A 746 -6.95 7.82 -35.50
N GLY A 747 -5.67 8.02 -35.83
CA GLY A 747 -5.16 9.18 -36.55
C GLY A 747 -4.94 10.45 -35.68
N GLU A 748 -5.37 10.46 -34.43
CA GLU A 748 -5.20 11.59 -33.52
C GLU A 748 -3.75 11.78 -33.10
N GLU A 749 -3.35 13.03 -32.90
CA GLU A 749 -2.02 13.43 -32.44
C GLU A 749 -2.12 14.40 -31.26
N THR A 750 -1.21 14.27 -30.29
CA THR A 750 -1.09 15.20 -29.18
C THR A 750 0.37 15.53 -28.88
N THR A 751 0.62 16.62 -28.18
CA THR A 751 1.94 16.99 -27.67
C THR A 751 2.03 16.64 -26.20
N VAL A 752 3.01 15.80 -25.85
CA VAL A 752 3.35 15.45 -24.47
C VAL A 752 4.51 16.33 -24.01
N ARG A 753 4.44 16.79 -22.75
CA ARG A 753 5.38 17.71 -22.14
C ARG A 753 5.86 17.19 -20.80
N PHE A 754 7.15 17.35 -20.54
CA PHE A 754 7.77 17.00 -19.26
C PHE A 754 8.60 18.18 -18.78
N MET A 755 8.46 18.55 -17.52
CA MET A 755 9.34 19.54 -16.89
C MET A 755 10.48 18.80 -16.20
N LEU A 756 11.71 19.13 -16.56
CA LEU A 756 12.91 18.69 -15.85
C LEU A 756 13.38 19.80 -14.92
N THR A 757 13.45 19.46 -13.65
CA THR A 757 13.89 20.34 -12.55
C THR A 757 15.31 19.98 -12.12
N PRO A 758 15.98 20.80 -11.32
CA PRO A 758 17.28 20.43 -10.74
C PRO A 758 17.24 19.09 -10.01
N ARG A 759 16.14 18.76 -9.36
CA ARG A 759 15.99 17.49 -8.64
C ARG A 759 16.05 16.27 -9.58
N ASP A 760 15.49 16.37 -10.77
CA ASP A 760 15.50 15.27 -11.75
C ASP A 760 16.91 15.01 -12.31
N LEU A 761 17.78 16.03 -12.27
CA LEU A 761 19.17 15.99 -12.73
C LEU A 761 20.16 15.70 -11.60
N SER A 762 19.71 15.70 -10.33
CA SER A 762 20.58 15.52 -9.17
C SER A 762 21.00 14.06 -8.96
N LEU A 763 22.17 13.89 -8.37
CA LEU A 763 22.72 12.62 -7.93
C LEU A 763 23.36 12.77 -6.53
N TRP A 764 23.55 11.68 -5.84
CA TRP A 764 24.37 11.60 -4.62
C TRP A 764 25.83 11.45 -5.03
N ASN A 765 26.62 12.52 -4.85
CA ASN A 765 28.02 12.58 -5.26
C ASN A 765 28.94 11.77 -4.31
N LYS A 766 30.24 11.82 -4.55
CA LYS A 766 31.24 11.12 -3.72
C LYS A 766 31.34 11.65 -2.28
N HIS A 767 30.81 12.83 -2.01
CA HIS A 767 30.77 13.47 -0.70
C HIS A 767 29.45 13.25 0.04
N GLU A 768 28.54 12.40 -0.52
CA GLU A 768 27.18 12.16 -0.03
C GLU A 768 26.26 13.39 -0.04
N GLU A 769 26.53 14.33 -0.94
CA GLU A 769 25.69 15.48 -1.19
C GLU A 769 24.75 15.20 -2.37
N PHE A 770 23.49 15.65 -2.29
CA PHE A 770 22.51 15.55 -3.37
C PHE A 770 22.57 16.80 -4.24
N VAL A 771 23.25 16.72 -5.36
CA VAL A 771 23.63 17.88 -6.17
C VAL A 771 23.43 17.64 -7.67
N VAL A 772 23.23 18.71 -8.43
CA VAL A 772 23.35 18.72 -9.89
C VAL A 772 24.82 19.00 -10.24
N GLU A 773 25.45 18.09 -10.97
CA GLU A 773 26.80 18.31 -11.48
C GLU A 773 26.75 18.97 -12.86
N PRO A 774 27.63 19.95 -13.14
CA PRO A 774 27.79 20.50 -14.49
C PRO A 774 28.22 19.42 -15.46
N GLY A 775 27.59 19.33 -16.61
CA GLY A 775 27.87 18.28 -17.59
C GLY A 775 26.81 18.19 -18.68
N THR A 776 26.86 17.11 -19.41
CA THR A 776 25.88 16.79 -20.45
C THR A 776 25.01 15.62 -20.03
N PHE A 777 23.70 15.80 -20.23
CA PHE A 777 22.70 14.77 -20.01
C PHE A 777 22.12 14.31 -21.35
N THR A 778 21.99 13.00 -21.53
CA THR A 778 21.19 12.43 -22.62
C THR A 778 19.75 12.30 -22.16
N ILE A 779 18.85 13.01 -22.86
CA ILE A 779 17.40 12.97 -22.65
C ILE A 779 16.81 12.01 -23.67
N MET A 780 15.96 11.08 -23.25
CA MET A 780 15.40 10.03 -24.10
C MET A 780 13.89 9.92 -23.87
N ILE A 781 13.12 9.79 -24.95
CA ILE A 781 11.69 9.49 -24.90
C ILE A 781 11.45 8.16 -25.60
N GLY A 782 10.72 7.25 -24.97
CA GLY A 782 10.48 5.92 -25.48
C GLY A 782 9.15 5.33 -25.07
N ARG A 783 8.86 4.13 -25.61
CA ARG A 783 7.74 3.26 -25.27
C ARG A 783 8.07 2.28 -24.17
N SER A 784 9.36 2.07 -23.91
CA SER A 784 9.92 1.29 -22.81
C SER A 784 11.36 1.69 -22.55
N SER A 785 11.99 1.13 -21.54
CA SER A 785 13.41 1.35 -21.25
C SER A 785 14.34 0.92 -22.41
N GLU A 786 13.90 -0.02 -23.26
CA GLU A 786 14.69 -0.54 -24.39
C GLU A 786 14.20 -0.03 -25.76
N ASP A 787 13.00 0.51 -25.86
CA ASP A 787 12.42 1.07 -27.08
C ASP A 787 12.42 2.59 -27.01
N ILE A 788 13.59 3.17 -27.21
CA ILE A 788 13.80 4.64 -27.23
C ILE A 788 13.50 5.15 -28.64
N CYS A 789 12.49 5.99 -28.76
CA CYS A 789 12.01 6.58 -30.00
C CYS A 789 12.76 7.86 -30.37
N LEU A 790 13.03 8.72 -29.37
CA LEU A 790 13.59 10.05 -29.56
C LEU A 790 14.64 10.32 -28.48
N HIS A 791 15.68 11.11 -28.85
CA HIS A 791 16.70 11.52 -27.88
C HIS A 791 17.32 12.87 -28.24
N GLY A 792 17.92 13.53 -27.25
CA GLY A 792 18.64 14.78 -27.39
C GLY A 792 19.59 15.05 -26.24
N LYS A 793 20.28 16.16 -26.28
CA LYS A 793 21.28 16.57 -25.30
C LYS A 793 20.82 17.82 -24.55
N LEU A 794 20.97 17.77 -23.22
CA LEU A 794 20.85 18.90 -22.32
C LEU A 794 22.21 19.17 -21.70
N THR A 795 22.67 20.42 -21.76
CA THR A 795 23.92 20.84 -21.10
C THR A 795 23.60 21.63 -19.84
N VAL A 796 24.21 21.25 -18.74
CA VAL A 796 24.16 21.99 -17.48
C VAL A 796 25.50 22.65 -17.24
N ASN A 797 25.50 23.96 -17.16
CA ASN A 797 26.69 24.75 -16.88
C ASN A 797 26.85 25.00 -15.40
N ALA A 798 28.10 25.13 -14.94
CA ALA A 798 28.39 25.73 -13.67
C ALA A 798 27.76 27.12 -13.58
N TYR A 799 27.26 27.52 -12.43
CA TYR A 799 26.62 28.79 -12.22
C TYR A 799 27.54 29.97 -12.68
N HIS A 800 27.13 30.75 -13.67
CA HIS A 800 27.65 32.05 -13.94
C HIS A 800 26.72 33.06 -13.25
N ALA A 801 27.12 33.60 -12.10
CA ALA A 801 26.49 34.77 -11.54
C ALA A 801 26.60 35.90 -12.59
N SER A 802 25.48 36.35 -13.12
CA SER A 802 25.45 37.69 -13.73
C SER A 802 25.74 38.69 -12.62
N SER A 803 26.41 39.77 -12.91
CA SER A 803 26.83 40.75 -11.91
C SER A 803 25.68 41.47 -11.16
N GLU A 804 24.45 41.07 -11.41
CA GLU A 804 23.22 41.57 -10.78
C GLU A 804 22.61 40.68 -9.69
N ASP A 805 22.99 39.39 -9.60
CA ASP A 805 22.52 38.50 -8.58
C ASP A 805 23.50 38.46 -7.41
N LYS A 806 23.25 39.24 -6.37
CA LYS A 806 23.88 39.04 -5.07
C LYS A 806 23.54 37.61 -4.63
N PRO A 807 24.51 36.81 -4.15
CA PRO A 807 24.23 35.49 -3.62
C PRO A 807 23.23 35.65 -2.49
N ALA A 808 22.03 35.15 -2.67
CA ALA A 808 21.20 34.82 -1.52
C ALA A 808 22.06 33.89 -0.66
N ALA A 809 22.19 34.24 0.62
CA ALA A 809 22.85 33.41 1.61
C ALA A 809 22.45 31.94 1.37
N LYS A 810 23.40 31.01 1.54
CA LYS A 810 23.17 29.57 1.45
C LYS A 810 21.80 29.27 2.06
N ALA A 811 20.78 29.36 1.21
CA ALA A 811 19.50 28.80 1.55
C ALA A 811 19.74 27.31 1.42
N ASP A 812 19.67 26.62 2.53
CA ASP A 812 19.71 25.19 2.56
C ASP A 812 18.78 24.66 1.47
N LEU A 813 19.32 23.92 0.53
CA LEU A 813 18.56 23.11 -0.43
C LEU A 813 17.75 22.00 0.31
N LEU A 814 17.84 21.98 1.60
CA LEU A 814 17.02 21.32 2.57
C LEU A 814 16.05 22.38 3.09
N GLY A 815 14.92 22.56 2.37
CA GLY A 815 13.85 23.42 2.85
C GLY A 815 13.40 22.93 4.24
N TYR A 816 13.67 23.74 5.27
CA TYR A 816 13.07 23.66 6.58
C TYR A 816 11.62 24.16 6.52
#